data_44cbefcfcfe8f819c9c3e11a68304b56
#
_entry.id   44cbefcfcfe8f819c9c3e11a68304b56
#
_cell.length_a   1.000
_cell.length_b   1.000
_cell.length_c   1.000
_cell.angle_alpha   90.00
_cell.angle_beta   90.00
_cell.angle_gamma   90.00
#
_symmetry.space_group_name_H-M   'P 1'
#
loop_
_entity.id
_entity.type
_entity.pdbx_description
1 polymer ?
#
loop_
_entity_poly.entity_id
_entity_poly.type
_entity_poly.pdbx_seq_one_letter_code
_entity_poly.pdbx_strand_id
1 'polypeptide(L)'
;MKSKLLYTLLFCLPLAVFGQDTLSGNYATLTIPAGVHVVKDVVTVKGLLTVEPGAKIELLDPGVIVCEGGVAINGVKQNIEFYGKSKNEGVGLIIKNIDSSSVSIVGASFKYLQMPLFFDFGWKRNNVNISDNNFIENTGKVSVIQVLDPPFSFTADQGSIEFTVKNNLFANNNAPVYFEDLKSDLIQLSIVNNTFAGNTVYGFKNYNISTNILYGRSDNNYSKFPALIENNSFVSNYLIDNNTDTVAHAANFGIYGSDKTFKLANNYLGSSSKLEIAKTIHDQALNYNAPQLLVEPFLTAPPATTPTHVYAVQTLDNKPITDSGTIAEPLKGLVLLSNNDLNVSKSVLGFSYFVGDSILQKVDTTLTYTAQPNGKSTTLTITKAVNTNKKVGYYTLSGIVDNTGRAVPDVKVGYNAWLNDYRARKLLSEIIAINTKKAADSIKPEPPPTPKDSIKNTFQKIEAPIKSRIEVGLVAGGAIFTGTISSPGLFNNQMNMAVGVHGSYTLFSNISVGLTISSFKLSNSDRTSSNNEQLARGMSFSTSVLSLSPSINYDFVDNRLNTKAKKIKPSIGVGLDINSFAPSGTYNGVEYKLQPLGTGGQFADSTKKPYSLLALGYFIHFKVKYQINTLNSVGIHFSYHKSMSDYLDDVGPDAYPSAEKMLASGVSDPAAALYFSNPTSRNIKGQFRNSPNNAKDSYINFGIFYARKLFK
;
A
#
# COMPACT_ATOMS: atom_id res chain seq x y z
N MET A 1 43.99 58.02 -33.57
CA MET A 1 42.75 58.06 -32.85
C MET A 1 41.68 57.21 -33.54
N LYS A 2 41.80 55.90 -33.60
CA LYS A 2 40.77 54.97 -34.13
C LYS A 2 41.09 53.58 -33.63
N SER A 3 40.99 53.32 -32.30
CA SER A 3 41.09 51.98 -31.80
C SER A 3 40.58 51.82 -30.33
N LYS A 4 39.73 52.74 -29.81
CA LYS A 4 39.17 52.64 -28.45
C LYS A 4 37.65 52.60 -28.39
N LEU A 5 36.96 52.32 -29.52
CA LEU A 5 35.49 52.30 -29.54
C LEU A 5 34.90 50.89 -29.79
N LEU A 6 35.73 49.83 -29.75
CA LEU A 6 35.25 48.46 -30.03
C LEU A 6 35.25 47.56 -28.78
N TYR A 7 35.64 48.08 -27.61
CA TYR A 7 35.66 47.29 -26.37
C TYR A 7 34.53 47.61 -25.39
N THR A 8 33.65 48.56 -25.68
CA THR A 8 32.58 48.97 -24.76
C THR A 8 31.20 48.44 -25.19
N LEU A 9 31.09 47.68 -26.28
CA LEU A 9 29.79 47.12 -26.73
C LEU A 9 29.66 45.61 -26.48
N LEU A 10 30.61 44.98 -25.80
CA LEU A 10 30.57 43.54 -25.52
C LEU A 10 30.27 43.18 -24.08
N PHE A 11 29.85 44.15 -23.25
CA PHE A 11 29.60 43.94 -21.81
C PHE A 11 28.16 44.26 -21.36
N CYS A 12 27.20 44.38 -22.29
CA CYS A 12 25.78 44.52 -21.95
C CYS A 12 24.92 43.42 -22.61
N LEU A 13 25.40 42.17 -22.63
CA LEU A 13 24.49 41.04 -22.65
C LEU A 13 24.08 40.81 -21.18
N PRO A 14 22.81 40.94 -20.83
CA PRO A 14 22.37 40.44 -19.54
C PRO A 14 22.69 38.95 -19.55
N LEU A 15 23.64 38.54 -18.72
CA LEU A 15 23.70 37.19 -18.22
C LEU A 15 22.35 36.98 -17.53
N ALA A 16 21.41 36.48 -18.27
CA ALA A 16 20.23 35.86 -17.67
C ALA A 16 20.74 34.66 -16.84
N VAL A 17 21.17 34.96 -15.64
CA VAL A 17 21.26 33.92 -14.59
C VAL A 17 19.85 33.42 -14.46
N PHE A 18 19.56 32.28 -15.04
CA PHE A 18 18.37 31.51 -14.78
C PHE A 18 18.48 31.01 -13.32
N GLY A 19 18.24 31.91 -12.37
CA GLY A 19 18.00 31.56 -10.99
C GLY A 19 16.73 30.73 -10.96
N GLN A 20 16.78 29.57 -10.33
CA GLN A 20 15.57 28.82 -10.02
C GLN A 20 14.65 29.73 -9.18
N ASP A 21 13.47 30.04 -9.71
CA ASP A 21 12.49 30.85 -8.99
C ASP A 21 11.83 29.98 -7.92
N THR A 22 11.95 30.37 -6.65
CA THR A 22 11.38 29.61 -5.52
C THR A 22 10.03 30.18 -5.16
N LEU A 23 8.98 29.39 -5.32
CA LEU A 23 7.62 29.74 -4.91
C LEU A 23 7.42 29.40 -3.44
N SER A 24 6.87 30.33 -2.67
CA SER A 24 6.58 30.13 -1.24
C SER A 24 5.50 31.11 -0.73
N GLY A 25 4.75 30.69 0.29
CA GLY A 25 3.77 31.53 0.99
C GLY A 25 2.40 31.62 0.33
N ASN A 26 1.70 32.75 0.54
CA ASN A 26 0.30 32.93 0.17
C ASN A 26 0.15 33.93 -0.98
N TYR A 27 -0.66 33.56 -1.96
CA TYR A 27 -0.97 34.38 -3.14
C TYR A 27 -2.48 34.62 -3.23
N ALA A 28 -2.89 35.83 -3.57
CA ALA A 28 -4.28 36.12 -3.90
C ALA A 28 -4.65 35.40 -5.21
N THR A 29 -3.80 35.51 -6.22
CA THR A 29 -3.79 34.73 -7.48
C THR A 29 -2.35 34.41 -7.81
N LEU A 30 -2.08 33.31 -8.54
CA LEU A 30 -0.73 32.94 -8.93
C LEU A 30 -0.73 32.54 -10.40
N THR A 31 0.13 33.19 -11.19
CA THR A 31 0.47 32.75 -12.53
C THR A 31 1.90 32.24 -12.52
N ILE A 32 2.13 30.98 -12.86
CA ILE A 32 3.45 30.36 -12.99
C ILE A 32 3.83 30.39 -14.48
N PRO A 33 4.79 31.23 -14.87
CA PRO A 33 5.21 31.36 -16.26
C PRO A 33 6.05 30.17 -16.74
N ALA A 34 6.36 30.12 -18.02
CA ALA A 34 7.34 29.18 -18.58
C ALA A 34 8.70 29.30 -17.87
N GLY A 35 9.34 28.16 -17.60
CA GLY A 35 10.62 28.11 -16.88
C GLY A 35 10.61 27.10 -15.74
N VAL A 36 11.69 27.08 -14.96
CA VAL A 36 11.85 26.17 -13.83
C VAL A 36 11.54 26.89 -12.51
N HIS A 37 10.58 26.36 -11.77
CA HIS A 37 10.12 26.87 -10.48
C HIS A 37 10.25 25.77 -9.43
N VAL A 38 10.63 26.13 -8.21
CA VAL A 38 10.83 25.18 -7.11
C VAL A 38 9.86 25.48 -5.98
N VAL A 39 9.16 24.47 -5.49
CA VAL A 39 8.27 24.50 -4.35
C VAL A 39 8.88 23.65 -3.24
N LYS A 40 9.33 24.26 -2.14
CA LYS A 40 9.96 23.56 -1.00
C LYS A 40 9.03 23.42 0.20
N ASP A 41 8.03 24.30 0.28
CA ASP A 41 7.09 24.41 1.38
C ASP A 41 5.66 24.51 0.85
N VAL A 42 4.73 24.88 1.70
CA VAL A 42 3.34 25.10 1.32
C VAL A 42 3.20 26.43 0.56
N VAL A 43 2.70 26.34 -0.65
CA VAL A 43 2.24 27.48 -1.45
C VAL A 43 0.72 27.51 -1.43
N THR A 44 0.09 28.56 -0.93
CA THR A 44 -1.38 28.68 -0.91
C THR A 44 -1.84 29.73 -1.92
N VAL A 45 -2.73 29.34 -2.82
CA VAL A 45 -3.35 30.22 -3.83
C VAL A 45 -4.82 30.36 -3.51
N LYS A 46 -5.24 31.57 -3.07
CA LYS A 46 -6.63 31.83 -2.64
C LYS A 46 -7.60 31.95 -3.79
N GLY A 47 -7.19 32.57 -4.89
CA GLY A 47 -7.98 32.72 -6.11
C GLY A 47 -7.50 31.77 -7.20
N LEU A 48 -7.39 32.28 -8.44
CA LEU A 48 -7.02 31.46 -9.59
C LEU A 48 -5.51 31.11 -9.60
N LEU A 49 -5.21 29.82 -9.69
CA LEU A 49 -3.90 29.33 -10.12
C LEU A 49 -3.88 29.16 -11.63
N THR A 50 -2.99 29.85 -12.32
CA THR A 50 -2.71 29.66 -13.74
C THR A 50 -1.32 29.14 -13.92
N VAL A 51 -1.14 28.12 -14.75
CA VAL A 51 0.19 27.61 -15.12
C VAL A 51 0.35 27.70 -16.63
N GLU A 52 1.36 28.44 -17.05
CA GLU A 52 1.61 28.69 -18.48
C GLU A 52 2.35 27.51 -19.15
N PRO A 53 2.12 27.30 -20.45
CA PRO A 53 2.83 26.27 -21.22
C PRO A 53 4.36 26.42 -21.13
N GLY A 54 5.07 25.31 -20.88
CA GLY A 54 6.52 25.27 -20.70
C GLY A 54 7.00 25.48 -19.27
N ALA A 55 6.09 25.64 -18.31
CA ALA A 55 6.45 25.69 -16.90
C ALA A 55 6.87 24.30 -16.39
N LYS A 56 7.93 24.26 -15.60
CA LYS A 56 8.44 23.07 -14.92
C LYS A 56 8.51 23.33 -13.42
N ILE A 57 7.65 22.66 -12.68
CA ILE A 57 7.46 22.85 -11.25
C ILE A 57 8.08 21.67 -10.50
N GLU A 58 9.25 21.90 -9.90
CA GLU A 58 9.91 20.93 -9.01
C GLU A 58 9.32 21.03 -7.60
N LEU A 59 8.71 19.95 -7.14
CA LEU A 59 8.16 19.86 -5.78
C LEU A 59 9.11 19.02 -4.93
N LEU A 60 9.76 19.66 -3.96
CA LEU A 60 10.63 18.99 -2.99
C LEU A 60 9.82 18.68 -1.72
N ASP A 61 10.12 17.59 -1.03
CA ASP A 61 9.42 17.24 0.22
C ASP A 61 9.67 18.30 1.31
N PRO A 62 8.64 18.92 1.92
CA PRO A 62 7.19 18.67 1.83
C PRO A 62 6.43 19.59 0.84
N GLY A 63 7.05 20.04 -0.24
CA GLY A 63 6.48 20.99 -1.19
C GLY A 63 5.11 20.61 -1.72
N VAL A 64 4.16 21.54 -1.63
CA VAL A 64 2.76 21.36 -2.03
C VAL A 64 2.15 22.70 -2.47
N ILE A 65 1.26 22.67 -3.47
CA ILE A 65 0.46 23.83 -3.85
C ILE A 65 -0.99 23.59 -3.44
N VAL A 66 -1.51 24.43 -2.54
CA VAL A 66 -2.89 24.40 -2.06
C VAL A 66 -3.70 25.41 -2.85
N CYS A 67 -4.69 24.96 -3.60
CA CYS A 67 -5.58 25.76 -4.42
C CYS A 67 -6.92 25.95 -3.71
N GLU A 68 -7.14 27.13 -3.13
CA GLU A 68 -8.42 27.49 -2.48
C GLU A 68 -9.45 28.00 -3.51
N GLY A 69 -8.99 28.56 -4.63
CA GLY A 69 -9.81 28.99 -5.77
C GLY A 69 -9.73 28.06 -6.96
N GLY A 70 -9.91 28.64 -8.17
CA GLY A 70 -9.88 27.90 -9.43
C GLY A 70 -8.48 27.43 -9.85
N VAL A 71 -8.45 26.48 -10.77
CA VAL A 71 -7.21 25.99 -11.38
C VAL A 71 -7.33 25.98 -12.89
N ALA A 72 -6.39 26.64 -13.57
CA ALA A 72 -6.28 26.70 -15.02
C ALA A 72 -4.89 26.28 -15.48
N ILE A 73 -4.75 25.03 -15.85
CA ILE A 73 -3.51 24.44 -16.37
C ILE A 73 -3.76 23.99 -17.81
N ASN A 74 -3.03 24.54 -18.78
CA ASN A 74 -3.20 24.20 -20.18
C ASN A 74 -1.86 24.03 -20.88
N GLY A 75 -1.34 22.80 -20.92
CA GLY A 75 -0.07 22.42 -21.54
C GLY A 75 -0.16 21.85 -22.96
N VAL A 76 -1.31 21.91 -23.62
CA VAL A 76 -1.54 21.24 -24.92
C VAL A 76 -0.51 21.64 -26.01
N LYS A 77 0.02 22.84 -25.98
CA LYS A 77 1.02 23.33 -26.96
C LYS A 77 2.46 23.14 -26.50
N GLN A 78 2.73 23.18 -25.21
CA GLN A 78 4.04 22.96 -24.59
C GLN A 78 3.81 22.27 -23.28
N ASN A 79 4.58 21.22 -23.01
CA ASN A 79 4.37 20.39 -21.83
C ASN A 79 4.59 21.19 -20.55
N ILE A 80 3.64 21.09 -19.64
CA ILE A 80 3.75 21.56 -18.25
C ILE A 80 4.17 20.36 -17.41
N GLU A 81 5.19 20.50 -16.59
CA GLU A 81 5.70 19.41 -15.77
C GLU A 81 5.61 19.75 -14.28
N PHE A 82 4.97 18.88 -13.51
CA PHE A 82 5.03 18.84 -12.04
C PHE A 82 5.83 17.60 -11.66
N TYR A 83 6.95 17.74 -10.98
CA TYR A 83 7.81 16.60 -10.74
C TYR A 83 8.56 16.68 -9.41
N GLY A 84 8.79 15.52 -8.78
CA GLY A 84 9.75 15.38 -7.71
C GLY A 84 11.14 15.09 -8.28
N LYS A 85 12.22 15.49 -7.60
CA LYS A 85 13.59 15.21 -8.00
C LYS A 85 13.90 13.72 -7.97
N SER A 86 13.26 12.99 -7.05
CA SER A 86 13.31 11.54 -6.93
C SER A 86 11.92 10.99 -6.65
N LYS A 87 11.74 9.67 -6.70
CA LYS A 87 10.45 9.05 -6.33
C LYS A 87 10.09 9.39 -4.88
N ASN A 88 8.82 9.75 -4.65
CA ASN A 88 8.25 10.18 -3.36
C ASN A 88 8.66 11.57 -2.87
N GLU A 89 9.10 12.44 -3.72
CA GLU A 89 9.33 13.84 -3.36
C GLU A 89 8.13 14.70 -3.78
N GLY A 90 7.72 15.59 -2.84
CA GLY A 90 6.63 16.53 -3.05
C GLY A 90 5.22 15.90 -3.09
N VAL A 91 4.22 16.70 -2.76
CA VAL A 91 2.85 16.20 -2.69
C VAL A 91 2.10 16.40 -4.00
N GLY A 92 2.17 17.57 -4.62
CA GLY A 92 1.40 17.91 -5.81
C GLY A 92 0.41 19.06 -5.55
N LEU A 93 -0.82 18.94 -6.09
CA LEU A 93 -1.86 19.94 -5.94
C LEU A 93 -2.93 19.45 -4.95
N ILE A 94 -3.20 20.24 -3.91
CA ILE A 94 -4.36 20.06 -3.03
C ILE A 94 -5.43 21.05 -3.45
N ILE A 95 -6.56 20.56 -3.92
CA ILE A 95 -7.65 21.37 -4.45
C ILE A 95 -8.75 21.44 -3.40
N LYS A 96 -8.91 22.61 -2.79
CA LYS A 96 -9.99 22.92 -1.84
C LYS A 96 -11.17 23.59 -2.50
N ASN A 97 -10.90 24.43 -3.49
CA ASN A 97 -11.86 25.12 -4.34
C ASN A 97 -13.03 25.75 -3.57
N ILE A 98 -12.72 26.71 -2.69
CA ILE A 98 -13.68 27.30 -1.75
C ILE A 98 -14.65 28.27 -2.45
N ASP A 99 -14.25 28.88 -3.55
CA ASP A 99 -14.95 29.98 -4.23
C ASP A 99 -15.84 29.57 -5.40
N SER A 100 -16.02 28.28 -5.62
CA SER A 100 -16.84 27.74 -6.70
C SER A 100 -16.29 27.98 -8.12
N SER A 101 -15.01 28.26 -8.30
CA SER A 101 -14.37 28.38 -9.61
C SER A 101 -14.14 27.01 -10.27
N SER A 102 -14.03 26.95 -11.58
CA SER A 102 -13.76 25.72 -12.31
C SER A 102 -12.33 25.22 -12.10
N VAL A 103 -12.15 23.89 -12.20
CA VAL A 103 -10.85 23.24 -12.19
C VAL A 103 -10.61 22.62 -13.55
N SER A 104 -9.59 23.11 -14.25
CA SER A 104 -9.18 22.59 -15.55
C SER A 104 -7.69 22.27 -15.55
N ILE A 105 -7.34 21.00 -15.74
CA ILE A 105 -5.96 20.50 -15.79
C ILE A 105 -5.81 19.72 -17.08
N VAL A 106 -5.16 20.32 -18.06
CA VAL A 106 -5.07 19.79 -19.42
C VAL A 106 -3.62 19.81 -19.92
N GLY A 107 -3.16 18.70 -20.46
CA GLY A 107 -1.86 18.60 -21.13
C GLY A 107 -0.65 18.73 -20.21
N ALA A 108 -0.79 18.40 -18.95
CA ALA A 108 0.31 18.42 -17.96
C ALA A 108 0.89 17.02 -17.72
N SER A 109 2.14 16.98 -17.26
CA SER A 109 2.83 15.77 -16.81
C SER A 109 3.07 15.84 -15.31
N PHE A 110 2.70 14.79 -14.58
CA PHE A 110 2.92 14.63 -13.15
C PHE A 110 3.82 13.42 -12.92
N LYS A 111 4.99 13.62 -12.31
CA LYS A 111 6.00 12.57 -12.21
C LYS A 111 6.70 12.55 -10.85
N TYR A 112 6.87 11.35 -10.26
CA TYR A 112 7.59 11.11 -9.00
C TYR A 112 6.94 11.74 -7.76
N LEU A 113 5.67 12.12 -7.82
CA LEU A 113 4.95 12.78 -6.72
C LEU A 113 4.27 11.76 -5.80
N GLN A 114 4.09 12.15 -4.53
CA GLN A 114 3.40 11.33 -3.53
C GLN A 114 1.88 11.31 -3.75
N MET A 115 1.29 12.43 -4.18
CA MET A 115 -0.15 12.58 -4.41
C MET A 115 -0.38 13.72 -5.41
N PRO A 116 -0.26 13.45 -6.71
CA PRO A 116 -0.33 14.48 -7.76
C PRO A 116 -1.55 15.39 -7.68
N LEU A 117 -2.75 14.82 -7.49
CA LEU A 117 -4.00 15.58 -7.38
C LEU A 117 -4.82 15.08 -6.20
N PHE A 118 -5.11 15.95 -5.26
CA PHE A 118 -5.92 15.67 -4.09
C PHE A 118 -7.06 16.68 -3.96
N PHE A 119 -8.30 16.21 -4.08
CA PHE A 119 -9.50 16.99 -3.84
C PHE A 119 -9.90 16.79 -2.37
N ASP A 120 -9.73 17.84 -1.59
CA ASP A 120 -9.97 17.83 -0.14
C ASP A 120 -11.47 17.85 0.20
N PHE A 121 -11.85 17.36 1.36
CA PHE A 121 -13.23 17.28 1.87
C PHE A 121 -14.05 18.58 1.78
N GLY A 122 -13.38 19.72 1.75
CA GLY A 122 -14.02 21.04 1.71
C GLY A 122 -14.20 21.61 0.31
N TRP A 123 -13.87 20.88 -0.78
CA TRP A 123 -14.00 21.42 -2.13
C TRP A 123 -15.46 21.70 -2.48
N LYS A 124 -15.73 22.93 -2.83
CA LYS A 124 -17.05 23.30 -3.35
C LYS A 124 -17.18 22.72 -4.76
N ARG A 125 -18.24 21.97 -4.96
CA ARG A 125 -18.47 21.22 -6.20
C ARG A 125 -18.54 22.13 -7.40
N ASN A 126 -17.63 21.91 -8.33
CA ASN A 126 -17.54 22.59 -9.59
C ASN A 126 -17.18 21.62 -10.69
N ASN A 127 -17.38 22.07 -11.92
CA ASN A 127 -16.93 21.31 -13.07
C ASN A 127 -15.42 21.10 -13.01
N VAL A 128 -15.01 19.84 -13.05
CA VAL A 128 -13.63 19.42 -13.04
C VAL A 128 -13.30 18.74 -14.36
N ASN A 129 -12.29 19.26 -15.05
CA ASN A 129 -11.76 18.65 -16.26
C ASN A 129 -10.30 18.30 -16.08
N ILE A 130 -10.00 17.00 -16.07
CA ILE A 130 -8.66 16.44 -16.02
C ILE A 130 -8.45 15.67 -17.33
N SER A 131 -7.83 16.29 -18.33
CA SER A 131 -7.71 15.68 -19.65
C SER A 131 -6.33 15.82 -20.28
N ASP A 132 -5.98 14.84 -21.11
CA ASP A 132 -4.74 14.84 -21.89
C ASP A 132 -3.47 14.89 -21.06
N ASN A 133 -3.52 14.50 -19.77
CA ASN A 133 -2.38 14.53 -18.86
C ASN A 133 -1.61 13.20 -18.87
N ASN A 134 -0.35 13.27 -18.43
CA ASN A 134 0.48 12.11 -18.17
C ASN A 134 0.78 12.02 -16.66
N PHE A 135 0.36 10.93 -16.03
CA PHE A 135 0.69 10.59 -14.64
C PHE A 135 1.64 9.41 -14.68
N ILE A 136 2.93 9.65 -14.40
CA ILE A 136 3.97 8.64 -14.64
C ILE A 136 4.83 8.44 -13.38
N GLU A 137 4.98 7.19 -12.93
CA GLU A 137 5.84 6.80 -11.81
C GLU A 137 5.56 7.56 -10.50
N ASN A 138 4.30 7.91 -10.26
CA ASN A 138 3.89 8.50 -9.00
C ASN A 138 3.65 7.40 -7.97
N THR A 139 4.11 7.64 -6.75
CA THR A 139 4.05 6.64 -5.68
C THR A 139 3.15 7.12 -4.54
N GLY A 140 1.94 7.51 -4.90
CA GLY A 140 0.97 8.04 -3.96
C GLY A 140 0.75 7.14 -2.75
N LYS A 141 0.68 7.73 -1.55
CA LYS A 141 0.35 6.98 -0.33
C LYS A 141 -1.04 6.34 -0.41
N VAL A 142 -1.94 6.94 -1.18
CA VAL A 142 -3.29 6.43 -1.41
C VAL A 142 -3.57 6.32 -2.90
N SER A 143 -3.47 7.42 -3.67
CA SER A 143 -3.77 7.41 -5.09
C SER A 143 -3.15 8.61 -5.83
N VAL A 144 -3.08 8.52 -7.15
CA VAL A 144 -2.59 9.60 -8.04
C VAL A 144 -3.64 10.71 -8.17
N ILE A 145 -4.91 10.34 -8.32
CA ILE A 145 -6.05 11.25 -8.22
C ILE A 145 -6.93 10.75 -7.08
N GLN A 146 -7.01 11.50 -6.01
CA GLN A 146 -7.86 11.18 -4.88
C GLN A 146 -8.94 12.25 -4.72
N VAL A 147 -10.18 11.80 -4.65
CA VAL A 147 -11.35 12.65 -4.42
C VAL A 147 -12.04 12.17 -3.16
N LEU A 148 -12.11 13.04 -2.16
CA LEU A 148 -12.82 12.78 -0.91
C LEU A 148 -14.19 13.44 -0.96
N ASP A 149 -15.23 12.73 -0.54
CA ASP A 149 -16.57 13.33 -0.42
C ASP A 149 -16.62 14.28 0.78
N PRO A 150 -17.14 15.50 0.61
CA PRO A 150 -17.36 16.39 1.73
C PRO A 150 -18.38 15.78 2.71
N PRO A 151 -18.12 15.83 4.02
CA PRO A 151 -18.84 15.06 5.03
C PRO A 151 -20.31 15.43 5.24
N PHE A 152 -20.87 16.51 4.71
CA PHE A 152 -22.28 16.87 4.98
C PHE A 152 -23.01 17.72 3.96
N SER A 153 -24.31 17.39 3.82
CA SER A 153 -25.50 18.09 3.37
C SER A 153 -25.37 19.00 2.16
N PHE A 154 -25.82 18.46 1.02
CA PHE A 154 -26.14 19.28 -0.14
C PHE A 154 -27.63 19.51 -0.18
N THR A 155 -28.02 20.77 -0.24
CA THR A 155 -29.35 21.18 -0.63
C THR A 155 -29.50 21.01 -2.14
N ALA A 156 -30.65 20.55 -2.57
CA ALA A 156 -30.97 20.23 -3.98
C ALA A 156 -30.83 21.42 -4.97
N ASP A 157 -30.47 22.59 -4.48
CA ASP A 157 -30.40 23.83 -5.27
C ASP A 157 -29.05 24.05 -5.99
N GLN A 158 -28.09 23.16 -5.81
CA GLN A 158 -26.83 23.23 -6.55
C GLN A 158 -26.91 22.26 -7.75
N GLY A 159 -26.81 22.79 -8.94
CA GLY A 159 -26.90 22.03 -10.21
C GLY A 159 -25.90 20.86 -10.29
N SER A 160 -26.12 19.99 -11.28
CA SER A 160 -25.20 18.85 -11.50
C SER A 160 -23.81 19.32 -11.87
N ILE A 161 -22.81 18.61 -11.31
CA ILE A 161 -21.38 18.86 -11.54
C ILE A 161 -20.84 17.79 -12.46
N GLU A 162 -20.12 18.22 -13.48
CA GLU A 162 -19.35 17.31 -14.33
C GLU A 162 -17.94 17.11 -13.77
N PHE A 163 -17.59 15.87 -13.42
CA PHE A 163 -16.23 15.48 -13.09
C PHE A 163 -15.69 14.57 -14.19
N THR A 164 -14.80 15.11 -14.99
CA THR A 164 -14.28 14.43 -16.18
C THR A 164 -12.80 14.07 -16.01
N VAL A 165 -12.48 12.79 -16.20
CA VAL A 165 -11.11 12.24 -16.32
C VAL A 165 -11.02 11.61 -17.71
N LYS A 166 -10.39 12.30 -18.66
CA LYS A 166 -10.45 11.90 -20.07
C LYS A 166 -9.08 11.92 -20.74
N ASN A 167 -8.81 10.89 -21.55
CA ASN A 167 -7.62 10.86 -22.43
C ASN A 167 -6.29 11.02 -21.66
N ASN A 168 -6.24 10.56 -20.40
CA ASN A 168 -5.03 10.60 -19.58
C ASN A 168 -4.26 9.29 -19.70
N LEU A 169 -2.93 9.39 -19.54
CA LEU A 169 -2.03 8.27 -19.41
C LEU A 169 -1.66 8.09 -17.93
N PHE A 170 -2.03 6.98 -17.34
CA PHE A 170 -1.58 6.55 -16.02
C PHE A 170 -0.60 5.39 -16.18
N ALA A 171 0.70 5.65 -15.99
CA ALA A 171 1.73 4.65 -16.24
C ALA A 171 2.66 4.47 -15.05
N ASN A 172 2.88 3.21 -14.65
CA ASN A 172 3.81 2.83 -13.58
C ASN A 172 3.52 3.52 -12.23
N ASN A 173 2.27 3.83 -11.94
CA ASN A 173 1.85 4.47 -10.69
C ASN A 173 1.38 3.44 -9.66
N ASN A 174 1.26 3.88 -8.41
CA ASN A 174 0.53 3.16 -7.37
C ASN A 174 -0.89 3.71 -7.27
N ALA A 175 -1.92 2.84 -7.38
CA ALA A 175 -3.33 3.18 -7.21
C ALA A 175 -3.77 4.48 -7.95
N PRO A 176 -3.94 4.46 -9.29
CA PRO A 176 -4.06 5.68 -10.08
C PRO A 176 -5.23 6.58 -9.75
N VAL A 177 -6.43 6.04 -9.48
CA VAL A 177 -7.63 6.86 -9.29
C VAL A 177 -8.49 6.32 -8.14
N TYR A 178 -8.83 7.19 -7.20
CA TYR A 178 -9.62 6.85 -6.03
C TYR A 178 -10.72 7.90 -5.77
N PHE A 179 -11.95 7.46 -5.78
CA PHE A 179 -13.12 8.25 -5.38
C PHE A 179 -13.70 7.65 -4.10
N GLU A 180 -13.59 8.38 -2.99
CA GLU A 180 -14.06 7.92 -1.69
C GLU A 180 -15.47 8.42 -1.42
N ASP A 181 -16.40 7.47 -1.23
CA ASP A 181 -17.73 7.66 -0.64
C ASP A 181 -18.54 8.85 -1.21
N LEU A 182 -18.55 8.99 -2.54
CA LEU A 182 -19.31 10.04 -3.20
C LEU A 182 -20.82 9.83 -2.99
N LYS A 183 -21.42 10.57 -2.07
CA LYS A 183 -22.84 10.46 -1.67
C LYS A 183 -23.80 11.24 -2.54
N SER A 184 -23.30 12.01 -3.47
CA SER A 184 -24.11 12.97 -4.20
C SER A 184 -24.66 12.42 -5.51
N ASP A 185 -25.96 12.55 -5.67
CA ASP A 185 -26.67 12.34 -6.94
C ASP A 185 -26.36 13.45 -7.97
N LEU A 186 -25.56 14.45 -7.60
CA LEU A 186 -25.28 15.64 -8.40
C LEU A 186 -23.98 15.56 -9.18
N ILE A 187 -23.09 14.59 -8.87
CA ILE A 187 -21.81 14.44 -9.58
C ILE A 187 -21.99 13.49 -10.75
N GLN A 188 -21.84 14.01 -11.97
CA GLN A 188 -21.74 13.23 -13.20
C GLN A 188 -20.27 12.88 -13.43
N LEU A 189 -19.88 11.66 -13.00
CA LEU A 189 -18.52 11.17 -13.17
C LEU A 189 -18.32 10.58 -14.56
N SER A 190 -17.29 11.03 -15.27
CA SER A 190 -16.90 10.50 -16.57
C SER A 190 -15.41 10.13 -16.55
N ILE A 191 -15.10 8.83 -16.70
CA ILE A 191 -13.72 8.30 -16.82
C ILE A 191 -13.65 7.59 -18.18
N VAL A 192 -13.18 8.32 -19.20
CA VAL A 192 -13.27 7.83 -20.59
C VAL A 192 -11.97 8.02 -21.35
N ASN A 193 -11.70 7.11 -22.27
CA ASN A 193 -10.53 7.15 -23.16
C ASN A 193 -9.18 7.23 -22.41
N ASN A 194 -9.05 6.70 -21.20
CA ASN A 194 -7.78 6.71 -20.47
C ASN A 194 -7.00 5.42 -20.73
N THR A 195 -5.67 5.51 -20.58
CA THR A 195 -4.77 4.36 -20.55
C THR A 195 -4.25 4.16 -19.15
N PHE A 196 -4.40 2.94 -18.61
CA PHE A 196 -3.85 2.48 -17.34
C PHE A 196 -2.84 1.37 -17.63
N ALA A 197 -1.53 1.67 -17.60
CA ALA A 197 -0.47 0.76 -18.03
C ALA A 197 0.61 0.56 -16.98
N GLY A 198 0.93 -0.69 -16.66
CA GLY A 198 2.03 -1.03 -15.74
C GLY A 198 1.87 -0.49 -14.32
N ASN A 199 0.65 -0.14 -13.91
CA ASN A 199 0.44 0.39 -12.57
C ASN A 199 0.52 -0.73 -11.54
N THR A 200 1.11 -0.40 -10.40
CA THR A 200 1.23 -1.28 -9.25
C THR A 200 0.21 -0.84 -8.21
N VAL A 201 -0.68 -1.73 -7.79
CA VAL A 201 -1.73 -1.37 -6.85
C VAL A 201 -1.45 -2.03 -5.50
N TYR A 202 -1.33 -1.20 -4.45
CA TYR A 202 -1.29 -1.69 -3.07
C TYR A 202 -2.72 -1.87 -2.56
N GLY A 203 -2.97 -3.01 -1.86
CA GLY A 203 -4.27 -3.26 -1.26
C GLY A 203 -4.65 -2.13 -0.30
N PHE A 204 -5.82 -1.54 -0.51
CA PHE A 204 -6.40 -0.63 0.48
C PHE A 204 -6.79 -1.46 1.69
N LYS A 205 -6.11 -1.27 2.82
CA LYS A 205 -6.27 -2.06 4.05
C LYS A 205 -7.71 -2.21 4.53
N ASN A 206 -8.56 -1.24 4.23
CA ASN A 206 -9.93 -1.22 4.72
C ASN A 206 -10.93 -1.97 3.82
N TYR A 207 -10.58 -2.25 2.56
CA TYR A 207 -11.53 -2.81 1.59
C TYR A 207 -11.04 -4.09 0.91
N ASN A 208 -9.81 -4.53 1.16
CA ASN A 208 -9.18 -5.68 0.48
C ASN A 208 -9.27 -5.61 -1.07
N ILE A 209 -9.39 -4.42 -1.61
CA ILE A 209 -9.52 -4.18 -3.05
C ILE A 209 -8.28 -3.45 -3.54
N SER A 210 -7.66 -4.00 -4.54
CA SER A 210 -6.49 -3.44 -5.20
C SER A 210 -6.81 -3.24 -6.67
N THR A 211 -6.83 -1.99 -7.13
CA THR A 211 -7.37 -1.69 -8.44
C THR A 211 -6.85 -0.37 -9.02
N ASN A 212 -6.92 -0.22 -10.33
CA ASN A 212 -6.56 1.02 -11.01
C ASN A 212 -7.59 2.13 -10.77
N ILE A 213 -8.86 1.77 -10.69
CA ILE A 213 -9.94 2.70 -10.37
C ILE A 213 -10.70 2.12 -9.20
N LEU A 214 -10.65 2.79 -8.07
CA LEU A 214 -11.47 2.49 -6.91
C LEU A 214 -12.56 3.54 -6.78
N TYR A 215 -13.80 3.07 -6.73
CA TYR A 215 -14.98 3.89 -6.60
C TYR A 215 -15.86 3.32 -5.49
N GLY A 216 -16.27 4.13 -4.57
CA GLY A 216 -17.07 3.69 -3.43
C GLY A 216 -18.17 4.64 -3.04
N ARG A 217 -19.21 4.06 -2.46
CA ARG A 217 -20.40 4.77 -2.02
C ARG A 217 -21.01 4.10 -0.79
N SER A 218 -21.27 4.86 0.28
CA SER A 218 -21.79 4.32 1.53
C SER A 218 -23.31 4.10 1.55
N ASP A 219 -24.07 4.78 0.67
CA ASP A 219 -25.53 4.67 0.62
C ASP A 219 -26.05 3.53 -0.24
N ASN A 220 -25.16 2.72 -0.81
CA ASN A 220 -25.49 1.55 -1.63
C ASN A 220 -26.41 1.81 -2.82
N ASN A 221 -26.48 3.05 -3.32
CA ASN A 221 -27.43 3.44 -4.37
C ASN A 221 -26.75 3.87 -5.68
N TYR A 222 -26.02 2.94 -6.31
CA TYR A 222 -25.32 3.20 -7.58
C TYR A 222 -26.25 3.45 -8.77
N SER A 223 -27.53 3.04 -8.69
CA SER A 223 -28.48 3.23 -9.78
C SER A 223 -28.85 4.69 -10.04
N LYS A 224 -28.62 5.56 -9.06
CA LYS A 224 -28.84 7.02 -9.18
C LYS A 224 -27.59 7.79 -9.56
N PHE A 225 -26.45 7.12 -9.62
CA PHE A 225 -25.17 7.78 -9.86
C PHE A 225 -24.80 7.68 -11.35
N PRO A 226 -24.75 8.79 -12.08
CA PRO A 226 -24.43 8.78 -13.51
C PRO A 226 -22.91 8.68 -13.72
N ALA A 227 -22.32 7.52 -13.42
CA ALA A 227 -20.91 7.27 -13.72
C ALA A 227 -20.77 6.63 -15.10
N LEU A 228 -20.02 7.27 -15.99
CA LEU A 228 -19.66 6.76 -17.31
C LEU A 228 -18.19 6.31 -17.28
N ILE A 229 -17.93 5.01 -17.37
CA ILE A 229 -16.59 4.46 -17.39
C ILE A 229 -16.45 3.55 -18.60
N GLU A 230 -15.98 4.10 -19.72
CA GLU A 230 -15.91 3.37 -20.98
C GLU A 230 -14.73 3.81 -21.87
N ASN A 231 -14.44 3.00 -22.87
CA ASN A 231 -13.36 3.23 -23.83
C ASN A 231 -11.99 3.42 -23.17
N ASN A 232 -11.77 2.88 -21.95
CA ASN A 232 -10.47 2.88 -21.31
C ASN A 232 -9.67 1.64 -21.71
N SER A 233 -8.36 1.74 -21.60
CA SER A 233 -7.42 0.63 -21.82
C SER A 233 -6.66 0.31 -20.53
N PHE A 234 -6.75 -0.95 -20.09
CA PHE A 234 -6.04 -1.46 -18.91
C PHE A 234 -5.04 -2.51 -19.37
N VAL A 235 -3.74 -2.24 -19.19
CA VAL A 235 -2.66 -3.08 -19.73
C VAL A 235 -1.58 -3.32 -18.69
N SER A 236 -1.20 -4.58 -18.51
CA SER A 236 -0.03 -4.98 -17.70
C SER A 236 -0.02 -4.34 -16.30
N ASN A 237 -1.19 -4.22 -15.67
CA ASN A 237 -1.28 -3.71 -14.31
C ASN A 237 -1.04 -4.85 -13.32
N TYR A 238 -0.36 -4.57 -12.21
CA TYR A 238 0.09 -5.57 -11.26
C TYR A 238 -0.45 -5.29 -9.87
N LEU A 239 -0.82 -6.36 -9.15
CA LEU A 239 -1.08 -6.34 -7.73
C LEU A 239 0.19 -6.73 -6.98
N ILE A 240 0.68 -5.90 -6.08
CA ILE A 240 1.67 -6.32 -5.09
C ILE A 240 0.90 -6.74 -3.84
N ASP A 241 0.90 -8.05 -3.58
CA ASP A 241 0.51 -8.55 -2.28
C ASP A 241 1.70 -8.36 -1.31
N ASN A 242 1.53 -7.50 -0.32
CA ASN A 242 2.54 -7.22 0.70
C ASN A 242 2.92 -8.44 1.57
N ASN A 243 2.21 -9.56 1.44
CA ASN A 243 2.43 -10.76 2.24
C ASN A 243 3.13 -11.91 1.49
N THR A 244 3.17 -11.83 0.18
CA THR A 244 3.86 -12.84 -0.63
C THR A 244 4.47 -12.11 -1.81
N ASP A 245 5.75 -12.34 -2.10
CA ASP A 245 6.41 -11.85 -3.33
C ASP A 245 5.80 -12.39 -4.64
N THR A 246 4.59 -12.89 -4.56
CA THR A 246 3.83 -13.38 -5.70
C THR A 246 3.03 -12.25 -6.32
N VAL A 247 3.30 -11.97 -7.58
CA VAL A 247 2.50 -11.09 -8.43
C VAL A 247 1.13 -11.75 -8.58
N ALA A 248 0.18 -11.36 -7.74
CA ALA A 248 -1.21 -11.71 -7.93
C ALA A 248 -1.79 -10.85 -9.07
N HIS A 249 -2.80 -11.35 -9.76
CA HIS A 249 -3.43 -10.62 -10.87
C HIS A 249 -4.02 -9.29 -10.38
N ALA A 250 -3.68 -8.20 -11.05
CA ALA A 250 -4.21 -6.89 -10.72
C ALA A 250 -5.69 -6.80 -11.06
N ALA A 251 -6.50 -6.35 -10.12
CA ALA A 251 -7.83 -5.94 -10.44
C ALA A 251 -7.78 -4.62 -11.24
N ASN A 252 -8.36 -4.60 -12.43
CA ASN A 252 -8.40 -3.38 -13.24
C ASN A 252 -9.42 -2.38 -12.70
N PHE A 253 -10.45 -2.85 -12.01
CA PHE A 253 -11.49 -2.03 -11.44
C PHE A 253 -11.98 -2.61 -10.12
N GLY A 254 -12.22 -1.76 -9.14
CA GLY A 254 -12.79 -2.12 -7.84
C GLY A 254 -13.91 -1.18 -7.45
N ILE A 255 -14.95 -1.76 -6.84
CA ILE A 255 -16.09 -1.04 -6.32
C ILE A 255 -16.49 -1.65 -4.98
N TYR A 256 -16.92 -0.84 -4.04
CA TYR A 256 -17.34 -1.30 -2.73
C TYR A 256 -18.69 -0.71 -2.31
N GLY A 257 -19.38 -1.39 -1.40
CA GLY A 257 -20.53 -0.85 -0.71
C GLY A 257 -21.89 -1.11 -1.36
N SER A 258 -22.09 -2.18 -2.16
CA SER A 258 -23.43 -2.52 -2.65
C SER A 258 -23.56 -3.98 -3.11
N ASP A 259 -24.77 -4.50 -2.95
CA ASP A 259 -25.30 -5.74 -3.51
C ASP A 259 -25.86 -5.60 -4.94
N LYS A 260 -25.67 -4.45 -5.59
CA LYS A 260 -26.19 -4.14 -6.92
C LYS A 260 -25.16 -4.35 -8.04
N THR A 261 -25.65 -4.29 -9.27
CA THR A 261 -24.84 -4.38 -10.48
C THR A 261 -24.27 -3.03 -10.87
N PHE A 262 -23.01 -3.00 -11.36
CA PHE A 262 -22.38 -1.84 -11.93
C PHE A 262 -21.90 -2.13 -13.36
N LYS A 263 -22.20 -1.23 -14.30
CA LYS A 263 -21.87 -1.41 -15.72
C LYS A 263 -20.45 -0.88 -16.01
N LEU A 264 -19.56 -1.78 -16.45
CA LEU A 264 -18.17 -1.50 -16.86
C LEU A 264 -17.93 -1.92 -18.33
N ALA A 265 -18.96 -1.90 -19.16
CA ALA A 265 -18.88 -2.31 -20.56
C ALA A 265 -17.99 -1.38 -21.40
N ASN A 266 -17.65 -1.80 -22.62
CA ASN A 266 -16.89 -1.02 -23.60
C ASN A 266 -15.48 -0.61 -23.17
N ASN A 267 -14.83 -1.36 -22.27
CA ASN A 267 -13.42 -1.15 -21.91
C ASN A 267 -12.55 -2.30 -22.45
N TYR A 268 -11.28 -2.01 -22.76
CA TYR A 268 -10.27 -3.04 -22.97
C TYR A 268 -9.63 -3.41 -21.62
N LEU A 269 -9.79 -4.65 -21.19
CA LEU A 269 -9.41 -5.12 -19.88
C LEU A 269 -8.15 -6.00 -19.90
N GLY A 270 -7.25 -5.74 -20.83
CA GLY A 270 -5.95 -6.40 -20.94
C GLY A 270 -5.95 -7.70 -21.74
N SER A 271 -7.13 -8.19 -22.18
CA SER A 271 -7.25 -9.42 -22.95
C SER A 271 -8.50 -9.39 -23.84
N SER A 272 -8.49 -10.20 -24.88
CA SER A 272 -9.67 -10.55 -25.68
C SER A 272 -10.39 -11.80 -25.17
N SER A 273 -9.83 -12.48 -24.15
CA SER A 273 -10.39 -13.68 -23.55
C SER A 273 -11.20 -13.36 -22.29
N LYS A 274 -12.48 -13.76 -22.28
CA LYS A 274 -13.37 -13.60 -21.12
C LYS A 274 -12.78 -14.25 -19.86
N LEU A 275 -12.13 -15.41 -20.01
CA LEU A 275 -11.52 -16.13 -18.90
C LEU A 275 -10.33 -15.37 -18.29
N GLU A 276 -9.50 -14.75 -19.13
CA GLU A 276 -8.38 -13.93 -18.64
C GLU A 276 -8.88 -12.62 -18.02
N ILE A 277 -9.90 -11.99 -18.61
CA ILE A 277 -10.53 -10.80 -18.05
C ILE A 277 -11.11 -11.08 -16.66
N ALA A 278 -11.79 -12.21 -16.48
CA ALA A 278 -12.38 -12.60 -15.19
C ALA A 278 -11.34 -12.69 -14.05
N LYS A 279 -10.08 -12.98 -14.37
CA LYS A 279 -8.98 -13.00 -13.39
C LYS A 279 -8.56 -11.60 -12.92
N THR A 280 -8.91 -10.55 -13.67
CA THR A 280 -8.53 -9.16 -13.40
C THR A 280 -9.66 -8.33 -12.82
N ILE A 281 -10.81 -8.94 -12.52
CA ILE A 281 -11.99 -8.28 -11.98
C ILE A 281 -12.19 -8.71 -10.54
N HIS A 282 -12.39 -7.72 -9.67
CA HIS A 282 -12.72 -7.93 -8.29
C HIS A 282 -14.15 -7.45 -8.03
N ASP A 283 -15.10 -8.37 -8.04
CA ASP A 283 -16.51 -8.11 -7.86
C ASP A 283 -17.16 -9.07 -6.86
N GLN A 284 -18.48 -9.18 -6.88
CA GLN A 284 -19.28 -10.05 -6.02
C GLN A 284 -18.85 -11.53 -6.08
N ALA A 285 -18.25 -11.99 -7.18
CA ALA A 285 -17.76 -13.36 -7.29
C ALA A 285 -16.57 -13.65 -6.36
N LEU A 286 -15.78 -12.62 -6.03
CA LEU A 286 -14.63 -12.73 -5.10
C LEU A 286 -14.94 -12.14 -3.73
N ASN A 287 -15.83 -11.15 -3.65
CA ASN A 287 -16.21 -10.50 -2.41
C ASN A 287 -17.72 -10.32 -2.37
N TYR A 288 -18.41 -11.10 -1.53
CA TYR A 288 -19.87 -11.09 -1.38
C TYR A 288 -20.48 -9.69 -1.14
N ASN A 289 -19.74 -8.78 -0.52
CA ASN A 289 -20.21 -7.42 -0.23
C ASN A 289 -19.93 -6.43 -1.39
N ALA A 290 -19.29 -6.86 -2.46
CA ALA A 290 -19.06 -6.03 -3.64
C ALA A 290 -20.23 -6.16 -4.63
N PRO A 291 -20.52 -5.14 -5.46
CA PRO A 291 -21.49 -5.25 -6.54
C PRO A 291 -21.00 -6.22 -7.62
N GLN A 292 -21.92 -6.74 -8.41
CA GLN A 292 -21.61 -7.46 -9.63
C GLN A 292 -21.17 -6.47 -10.73
N LEU A 293 -20.01 -6.70 -11.34
CA LEU A 293 -19.53 -5.89 -12.46
C LEU A 293 -19.99 -6.49 -13.80
N LEU A 294 -20.79 -5.73 -14.54
CA LEU A 294 -21.24 -6.08 -15.87
C LEU A 294 -20.23 -5.54 -16.89
N VAL A 295 -19.27 -6.38 -17.27
CA VAL A 295 -18.16 -6.01 -18.17
C VAL A 295 -18.47 -6.17 -19.66
N GLU A 296 -19.51 -6.90 -20.00
CA GLU A 296 -19.90 -7.13 -21.40
C GLU A 296 -20.84 -6.04 -21.93
N PRO A 297 -20.67 -5.64 -23.22
CA PRO A 297 -19.56 -6.03 -24.10
C PRO A 297 -18.23 -5.40 -23.71
N PHE A 298 -17.13 -6.13 -23.83
CA PHE A 298 -15.78 -5.60 -23.66
C PHE A 298 -15.06 -5.47 -25.00
N LEU A 299 -14.03 -4.61 -25.04
CA LEU A 299 -13.22 -4.43 -26.25
C LEU A 299 -12.19 -5.55 -26.38
N THR A 300 -12.01 -6.07 -27.58
CA THR A 300 -11.02 -7.12 -27.88
C THR A 300 -9.63 -6.59 -28.17
N ALA A 301 -9.49 -5.28 -28.34
CA ALA A 301 -8.24 -4.55 -28.50
C ALA A 301 -8.36 -3.16 -27.89
N PRO A 302 -7.24 -2.54 -27.50
CA PRO A 302 -7.23 -1.17 -26.97
C PRO A 302 -7.81 -0.17 -27.99
N PRO A 303 -8.67 0.79 -27.56
CA PRO A 303 -9.20 1.82 -28.45
C PRO A 303 -8.08 2.72 -28.98
N ALA A 304 -8.16 3.10 -30.25
CA ALA A 304 -7.24 4.09 -30.83
C ALA A 304 -7.42 5.51 -30.26
N THR A 305 -8.55 5.78 -29.62
CA THR A 305 -8.85 7.05 -28.93
C THR A 305 -8.12 7.22 -27.60
N THR A 306 -7.57 6.14 -27.03
CA THR A 306 -6.79 6.22 -25.80
C THR A 306 -5.36 6.61 -26.08
N PRO A 307 -4.63 7.21 -25.10
CA PRO A 307 -3.20 7.49 -25.22
C PRO A 307 -2.41 6.29 -25.73
N THR A 308 -1.45 6.55 -26.62
CA THR A 308 -0.65 5.50 -27.25
C THR A 308 0.13 4.71 -26.21
N HIS A 309 0.08 3.38 -26.32
CA HIS A 309 0.81 2.46 -25.44
C HIS A 309 1.05 1.12 -26.14
N VAL A 310 2.08 0.42 -25.67
CA VAL A 310 2.35 -0.97 -26.06
C VAL A 310 1.51 -1.88 -25.18
N TYR A 311 0.62 -2.67 -25.78
CA TYR A 311 -0.26 -3.59 -25.04
C TYR A 311 0.16 -5.06 -25.09
N ALA A 312 1.06 -5.41 -26.02
CA ALA A 312 1.65 -6.72 -26.06
C ALA A 312 3.08 -6.68 -26.60
N VAL A 313 3.92 -7.55 -26.08
CA VAL A 313 5.31 -7.72 -26.52
C VAL A 313 5.50 -9.19 -26.91
N GLN A 314 6.10 -9.41 -28.06
CA GLN A 314 6.35 -10.73 -28.62
C GLN A 314 7.83 -10.88 -28.98
N THR A 315 8.30 -12.11 -29.09
CA THR A 315 9.58 -12.44 -29.69
C THR A 315 9.52 -12.28 -31.22
N LEU A 316 10.67 -12.32 -31.91
CA LEU A 316 10.72 -12.18 -33.37
C LEU A 316 9.97 -13.27 -34.14
N ASP A 317 9.73 -14.43 -33.52
CA ASP A 317 8.91 -15.52 -34.06
C ASP A 317 7.41 -15.39 -33.61
N ASN A 318 6.99 -14.20 -33.23
CA ASN A 318 5.62 -13.83 -32.85
C ASN A 318 5.06 -14.62 -31.65
N LYS A 319 5.92 -15.17 -30.80
CA LYS A 319 5.48 -15.80 -29.56
C LYS A 319 5.28 -14.75 -28.48
N PRO A 320 4.14 -14.72 -27.79
CA PRO A 320 3.95 -13.83 -26.66
C PRO A 320 5.02 -14.04 -25.60
N ILE A 321 5.54 -12.96 -25.02
CA ILE A 321 6.39 -13.04 -23.85
C ILE A 321 5.46 -13.24 -22.67
N THR A 322 5.35 -14.49 -22.22
CA THR A 322 4.54 -14.97 -21.09
C THR A 322 5.38 -15.02 -19.82
N ASP A 323 4.81 -15.52 -18.72
CA ASP A 323 5.49 -15.65 -17.42
C ASP A 323 5.98 -14.33 -16.84
N SER A 324 5.06 -13.41 -16.60
CA SER A 324 5.37 -12.07 -16.03
C SER A 324 6.33 -11.25 -16.89
N GLY A 325 6.34 -11.50 -18.21
CA GLY A 325 7.18 -10.76 -19.15
C GLY A 325 8.67 -11.14 -19.08
N THR A 326 9.01 -12.34 -18.58
CA THR A 326 10.42 -12.78 -18.42
C THR A 326 10.81 -13.82 -19.46
N ILE A 327 11.98 -13.64 -20.08
CA ILE A 327 12.58 -14.56 -21.03
C ILE A 327 13.82 -15.25 -20.43
N ALA A 328 14.09 -16.49 -20.89
CA ALA A 328 15.26 -17.28 -20.46
C ALA A 328 16.45 -17.13 -21.39
N GLU A 329 16.21 -16.81 -22.65
CA GLU A 329 17.23 -16.67 -23.66
C GLU A 329 17.60 -15.21 -23.88
N PRO A 330 18.85 -14.89 -24.26
CA PRO A 330 19.24 -13.51 -24.59
C PRO A 330 18.35 -12.93 -25.69
N LEU A 331 17.95 -11.69 -25.50
CA LEU A 331 17.05 -10.99 -26.41
C LEU A 331 17.69 -10.78 -27.78
N LYS A 332 17.04 -11.32 -28.83
CA LYS A 332 17.43 -11.10 -30.24
C LYS A 332 16.66 -9.97 -30.91
N GLY A 333 15.51 -9.65 -30.37
CA GLY A 333 14.62 -8.60 -30.82
C GLY A 333 13.24 -8.74 -30.23
N LEU A 334 12.38 -7.74 -30.49
CA LEU A 334 11.01 -7.66 -29.98
C LEU A 334 10.06 -7.23 -31.10
N VAL A 335 8.84 -7.74 -31.04
CA VAL A 335 7.70 -7.19 -31.76
C VAL A 335 6.80 -6.52 -30.76
N LEU A 336 6.61 -5.21 -30.90
CA LEU A 336 5.76 -4.38 -30.07
C LEU A 336 4.40 -4.21 -30.76
N LEU A 337 3.33 -4.56 -30.08
CA LEU A 337 1.96 -4.32 -30.53
C LEU A 337 1.39 -3.13 -29.75
N SER A 338 0.94 -2.10 -30.46
CA SER A 338 0.43 -0.85 -29.88
C SER A 338 -0.97 -0.53 -30.43
N ASN A 339 -1.73 0.32 -29.72
CA ASN A 339 -3.02 0.77 -30.20
C ASN A 339 -2.91 1.84 -31.32
N ASN A 340 -1.77 2.54 -31.39
CA ASN A 340 -1.45 3.52 -32.42
C ASN A 340 0.02 3.38 -32.85
N ASP A 341 0.43 4.07 -33.88
CA ASP A 341 1.79 4.06 -34.40
C ASP A 341 2.80 4.59 -33.39
N LEU A 342 3.93 3.93 -33.30
CA LEU A 342 5.04 4.28 -32.41
C LEU A 342 6.16 4.98 -33.18
N ASN A 343 6.71 6.04 -32.61
CA ASN A 343 7.96 6.62 -33.05
C ASN A 343 9.08 6.22 -32.07
N VAL A 344 9.93 5.32 -32.51
CA VAL A 344 11.06 4.78 -31.73
C VAL A 344 12.40 5.33 -32.17
N SER A 345 12.43 6.37 -33.02
CA SER A 345 13.67 6.90 -33.61
C SER A 345 14.66 7.45 -32.58
N LYS A 346 14.18 7.93 -31.44
CA LYS A 346 15.00 8.44 -30.32
C LYS A 346 15.00 7.52 -29.11
N SER A 347 14.36 6.34 -29.21
CA SER A 347 14.31 5.45 -28.08
C SER A 347 15.63 4.71 -27.84
N VAL A 348 15.84 4.33 -26.58
CA VAL A 348 17.06 3.66 -26.12
C VAL A 348 16.68 2.30 -25.54
N LEU A 349 17.31 1.24 -26.05
CA LEU A 349 17.18 -0.10 -25.49
C LEU A 349 18.38 -0.38 -24.59
N GLY A 350 18.16 -0.52 -23.31
CA GLY A 350 19.17 -0.81 -22.31
C GLY A 350 18.98 -2.18 -21.66
N PHE A 351 20.04 -2.69 -21.04
CA PHE A 351 19.98 -3.86 -20.19
C PHE A 351 20.52 -3.51 -18.80
N SER A 352 19.71 -3.73 -17.77
CA SER A 352 20.06 -3.57 -16.36
C SER A 352 20.01 -4.92 -15.68
N TYR A 353 20.93 -5.21 -14.75
CA TYR A 353 20.97 -6.48 -14.04
C TYR A 353 21.26 -6.30 -12.55
N PHE A 354 20.87 -7.32 -11.77
CA PHE A 354 21.13 -7.35 -10.33
C PHE A 354 22.56 -7.80 -10.04
N VAL A 355 23.21 -7.14 -9.09
CA VAL A 355 24.55 -7.48 -8.60
C VAL A 355 24.47 -7.90 -7.14
N GLY A 356 24.67 -9.19 -6.87
CA GLY A 356 24.54 -9.78 -5.53
C GLY A 356 23.10 -9.83 -5.03
N ASP A 357 22.91 -9.97 -3.72
CA ASP A 357 21.59 -9.99 -3.07
C ASP A 357 21.01 -8.58 -2.88
N SER A 358 21.71 -7.56 -3.30
CA SER A 358 21.29 -6.16 -3.19
C SER A 358 20.61 -5.69 -4.48
N ILE A 359 19.56 -4.89 -4.31
CA ILE A 359 18.74 -4.28 -5.38
C ILE A 359 19.55 -3.19 -6.14
N LEU A 360 20.83 -3.32 -6.30
CA LEU A 360 21.65 -2.40 -7.07
C LEU A 360 21.54 -2.75 -8.56
N GLN A 361 20.65 -2.05 -9.25
CA GLN A 361 20.57 -2.13 -10.72
C GLN A 361 21.76 -1.40 -11.32
N LYS A 362 22.65 -2.14 -11.96
CA LYS A 362 23.69 -1.56 -12.79
C LYS A 362 23.24 -1.57 -14.24
N VAL A 363 23.15 -0.40 -14.85
CA VAL A 363 22.95 -0.26 -16.31
C VAL A 363 24.26 -0.66 -16.98
N ASP A 364 24.20 -1.74 -17.78
CA ASP A 364 25.42 -2.31 -18.37
C ASP A 364 25.77 -1.63 -19.69
N THR A 365 24.86 -1.60 -20.64
CA THR A 365 25.16 -1.04 -21.98
C THR A 365 23.87 -0.78 -22.74
N THR A 366 23.90 0.23 -23.59
CA THR A 366 22.86 0.45 -24.59
C THR A 366 23.02 -0.58 -25.71
N LEU A 367 21.94 -1.30 -25.99
CA LEU A 367 21.92 -2.23 -27.13
C LEU A 367 21.66 -1.46 -28.41
N THR A 368 22.35 -1.83 -29.49
CA THR A 368 22.07 -1.30 -30.82
C THR A 368 21.01 -2.15 -31.50
N TYR A 369 20.02 -1.54 -32.10
CA TYR A 369 18.93 -2.22 -32.81
C TYR A 369 18.53 -1.47 -34.08
N THR A 370 17.85 -2.17 -34.98
CA THR A 370 17.12 -1.60 -36.12
C THR A 370 15.62 -1.70 -35.82
N ALA A 371 14.86 -0.67 -36.17
CA ALA A 371 13.42 -0.61 -36.00
C ALA A 371 12.71 -0.65 -37.36
N GLN A 372 11.68 -1.46 -37.48
CA GLN A 372 10.82 -1.56 -38.66
C GLN A 372 9.37 -1.37 -38.22
N PRO A 373 8.85 -0.14 -38.27
CA PRO A 373 7.45 0.13 -37.97
C PRO A 373 6.57 -0.43 -39.11
N ASN A 374 5.47 -1.04 -38.73
CA ASN A 374 4.45 -1.56 -39.63
C ASN A 374 3.06 -1.28 -39.01
N GLY A 375 2.61 -0.02 -39.12
CA GLY A 375 1.40 0.43 -38.46
C GLY A 375 1.45 0.19 -36.95
N LYS A 376 0.44 -0.48 -36.40
CA LYS A 376 0.35 -0.81 -34.96
C LYS A 376 1.33 -1.89 -34.47
N SER A 377 2.21 -2.35 -35.33
CA SER A 377 3.28 -3.30 -35.01
C SER A 377 4.64 -2.70 -35.29
N THR A 378 5.55 -2.73 -34.34
CA THR A 378 6.92 -2.26 -34.52
C THR A 378 7.89 -3.38 -34.18
N THR A 379 8.67 -3.82 -35.16
CA THR A 379 9.69 -4.85 -34.97
C THR A 379 11.03 -4.20 -34.67
N LEU A 380 11.66 -4.59 -33.55
CA LEU A 380 13.01 -4.20 -33.15
C LEU A 380 13.91 -5.42 -33.29
N THR A 381 14.99 -5.32 -34.10
CA THR A 381 16.00 -6.36 -34.23
C THR A 381 17.31 -5.89 -33.63
N ILE A 382 17.84 -6.62 -32.66
CA ILE A 382 19.10 -6.27 -31.99
C ILE A 382 20.26 -6.61 -32.92
N THR A 383 21.07 -5.60 -33.24
CA THR A 383 22.24 -5.73 -34.10
C THR A 383 23.53 -5.95 -33.33
N LYS A 384 23.57 -5.49 -32.06
CA LYS A 384 24.67 -5.72 -31.15
C LYS A 384 24.15 -6.11 -29.78
N ALA A 385 24.32 -7.36 -29.43
CA ALA A 385 23.91 -7.92 -28.15
C ALA A 385 24.93 -7.61 -27.03
N VAL A 386 24.47 -7.59 -25.79
CA VAL A 386 25.33 -7.56 -24.60
C VAL A 386 25.46 -8.94 -23.98
N ASN A 387 26.54 -9.17 -23.24
CA ASN A 387 26.74 -10.41 -22.53
C ASN A 387 25.80 -10.49 -21.30
N THR A 388 24.79 -11.34 -21.39
CA THR A 388 23.79 -11.55 -20.35
C THR A 388 23.94 -12.89 -19.61
N ASN A 389 25.01 -13.65 -19.90
CA ASN A 389 25.24 -14.98 -19.30
C ASN A 389 25.27 -14.90 -17.77
N LYS A 390 24.55 -15.80 -17.12
CA LYS A 390 24.40 -15.89 -15.64
C LYS A 390 23.86 -14.64 -14.97
N LYS A 391 23.19 -13.72 -15.72
CA LYS A 391 22.59 -12.50 -15.17
C LYS A 391 21.07 -12.68 -15.02
N VAL A 392 20.52 -11.90 -14.09
CA VAL A 392 19.07 -11.71 -13.92
C VAL A 392 18.83 -10.20 -13.98
N GLY A 393 17.87 -9.76 -14.78
CA GLY A 393 17.65 -8.35 -14.96
C GLY A 393 16.53 -8.02 -15.92
N TYR A 394 16.59 -6.82 -16.52
CA TYR A 394 15.57 -6.32 -17.41
C TYR A 394 16.17 -5.68 -18.66
N TYR A 395 15.56 -5.96 -19.80
CA TYR A 395 15.67 -5.13 -21.00
C TYR A 395 14.64 -4.01 -20.89
N THR A 396 15.05 -2.77 -21.07
CA THR A 396 14.16 -1.61 -21.00
C THR A 396 14.30 -0.80 -22.28
N LEU A 397 13.20 -0.61 -23.01
CA LEU A 397 13.09 0.32 -24.11
C LEU A 397 12.40 1.58 -23.61
N SER A 398 13.11 2.70 -23.61
CA SER A 398 12.65 3.99 -23.11
C SER A 398 12.74 5.08 -24.16
N GLY A 399 12.05 6.21 -23.93
CA GLY A 399 12.03 7.35 -24.84
C GLY A 399 11.20 7.12 -26.10
N ILE A 400 10.24 6.20 -26.08
CA ILE A 400 9.26 6.02 -27.15
C ILE A 400 8.27 7.21 -27.09
N VAL A 401 7.91 7.71 -28.24
CA VAL A 401 6.84 8.72 -28.37
C VAL A 401 5.82 8.27 -29.42
N ASP A 402 4.62 8.83 -29.36
CA ASP A 402 3.66 8.67 -30.44
C ASP A 402 3.87 9.71 -31.56
N ASN A 403 3.03 9.66 -32.59
CA ASN A 403 3.11 10.58 -33.72
C ASN A 403 2.83 12.05 -33.37
N THR A 404 2.25 12.31 -32.19
CA THR A 404 2.05 13.68 -31.67
C THR A 404 3.22 14.17 -30.82
N GLY A 405 4.20 13.30 -30.53
CA GLY A 405 5.33 13.56 -29.64
C GLY A 405 5.01 13.29 -28.15
N ARG A 406 3.84 12.75 -27.83
CA ARG A 406 3.47 12.35 -26.48
C ARG A 406 4.27 11.12 -26.06
N ALA A 407 4.79 11.12 -24.83
CA ALA A 407 5.54 10.00 -24.29
C ALA A 407 4.69 8.73 -24.18
N VAL A 408 5.25 7.61 -24.61
CA VAL A 408 4.70 6.26 -24.45
C VAL A 408 5.43 5.60 -23.29
N PRO A 409 4.73 4.82 -22.44
CA PRO A 409 5.37 4.11 -21.33
C PRO A 409 6.52 3.23 -21.77
N ASP A 410 7.57 3.15 -20.94
CA ASP A 410 8.70 2.26 -21.15
C ASP A 410 8.26 0.80 -21.25
N VAL A 411 8.84 0.08 -22.20
CA VAL A 411 8.62 -1.36 -22.33
C VAL A 411 9.72 -2.10 -21.58
N LYS A 412 9.35 -2.95 -20.64
CA LYS A 412 10.26 -3.78 -19.84
C LYS A 412 10.05 -5.26 -20.12
N VAL A 413 11.14 -5.97 -20.38
CA VAL A 413 11.16 -7.42 -20.55
C VAL A 413 12.15 -8.01 -19.55
N GLY A 414 11.65 -8.85 -18.66
CA GLY A 414 12.47 -9.57 -17.69
C GLY A 414 13.42 -10.55 -18.37
N TYR A 415 14.60 -10.73 -17.82
CA TYR A 415 15.55 -11.74 -18.24
C TYR A 415 16.07 -12.52 -17.03
N ASN A 416 16.02 -13.84 -17.12
CA ASN A 416 16.56 -14.73 -16.11
C ASN A 416 17.27 -15.91 -16.76
N ALA A 417 18.60 -15.89 -16.74
CA ALA A 417 19.43 -16.94 -17.31
C ALA A 417 19.19 -18.35 -16.72
N TRP A 418 18.57 -18.41 -15.52
CA TRP A 418 18.31 -19.65 -14.80
C TRP A 418 16.85 -20.14 -14.92
N LEU A 419 16.02 -19.42 -15.66
CA LEU A 419 14.58 -19.68 -15.75
C LEU A 419 14.28 -21.08 -16.32
N ASN A 420 15.02 -21.53 -17.33
CA ASN A 420 14.85 -22.85 -17.91
C ASN A 420 15.22 -23.96 -16.91
N ASP A 421 16.28 -23.78 -16.16
CA ASP A 421 16.69 -24.73 -15.10
C ASP A 421 15.67 -24.80 -13.96
N TYR A 422 15.09 -23.66 -13.61
CA TYR A 422 14.03 -23.59 -12.60
C TYR A 422 12.75 -24.30 -13.10
N ARG A 423 12.34 -24.04 -14.34
CA ARG A 423 11.18 -24.69 -14.97
C ARG A 423 11.36 -26.20 -15.07
N ALA A 424 12.55 -26.66 -15.46
CA ALA A 424 12.86 -28.08 -15.54
C ALA A 424 12.78 -28.75 -14.15
N ARG A 425 13.34 -28.12 -13.11
CA ARG A 425 13.25 -28.61 -11.73
C ARG A 425 11.83 -28.63 -11.18
N LYS A 426 11.03 -27.59 -11.47
CA LYS A 426 9.63 -27.53 -11.08
C LYS A 426 8.82 -28.63 -11.74
N LEU A 427 8.96 -28.81 -13.06
CA LEU A 427 8.29 -29.87 -13.82
C LEU A 427 8.65 -31.25 -13.28
N LEU A 428 9.94 -31.48 -12.99
CA LEU A 428 10.40 -32.76 -12.41
C LEU A 428 9.76 -32.99 -11.04
N SER A 429 9.67 -31.98 -10.19
CA SER A 429 9.01 -32.10 -8.87
C SER A 429 7.52 -32.43 -8.99
N GLU A 430 6.83 -31.80 -9.95
CA GLU A 430 5.42 -32.08 -10.25
C GLU A 430 5.21 -33.53 -10.78
N ILE A 431 6.07 -33.99 -11.69
CA ILE A 431 6.04 -35.38 -12.19
C ILE A 431 6.29 -36.36 -11.03
N ILE A 432 7.25 -36.10 -10.16
CA ILE A 432 7.52 -36.92 -8.98
C ILE A 432 6.29 -36.96 -8.07
N ALA A 433 5.66 -35.81 -7.81
CA ALA A 433 4.45 -35.73 -6.96
C ALA A 433 3.27 -36.51 -7.56
N ILE A 434 3.05 -36.41 -8.88
CA ILE A 434 2.00 -37.18 -9.61
C ILE A 434 2.29 -38.69 -9.55
N ASN A 435 3.54 -39.10 -9.76
CA ASN A 435 3.91 -40.51 -9.73
C ASN A 435 3.82 -41.09 -8.31
N THR A 436 4.18 -40.31 -7.30
CA THR A 436 4.02 -40.69 -5.88
C THR A 436 2.55 -40.87 -5.52
N LYS A 437 1.69 -39.95 -5.99
CA LYS A 437 0.23 -40.05 -5.78
C LYS A 437 -0.35 -41.26 -6.49
N LYS A 438 0.03 -41.51 -7.76
CA LYS A 438 -0.40 -42.72 -8.51
C LYS A 438 0.05 -44.02 -7.84
N ALA A 439 1.26 -44.06 -7.28
CA ALA A 439 1.77 -45.19 -6.52
C ALA A 439 0.97 -45.39 -5.21
N ALA A 440 0.61 -44.33 -4.52
CA ALA A 440 -0.23 -44.39 -3.32
C ALA A 440 -1.66 -44.85 -3.62
N ASP A 441 -2.24 -44.38 -4.74
CA ASP A 441 -3.61 -44.76 -5.16
C ASP A 441 -3.69 -46.19 -5.71
N SER A 442 -2.56 -46.82 -6.10
CA SER A 442 -2.50 -48.19 -6.62
C SER A 442 -2.28 -49.26 -5.53
N ILE A 443 -2.06 -48.89 -4.29
CA ILE A 443 -1.95 -49.82 -3.16
C ILE A 443 -3.35 -50.12 -2.65
N LYS A 444 -3.96 -51.24 -3.16
CA LYS A 444 -5.10 -51.86 -2.48
C LYS A 444 -4.65 -52.38 -1.11
N PRO A 445 -5.43 -52.21 -0.03
CA PRO A 445 -5.05 -52.78 1.24
C PRO A 445 -5.19 -54.31 1.18
N GLU A 446 -4.05 -55.01 1.20
CA GLU A 446 -4.02 -56.44 1.53
C GLU A 446 -4.13 -56.62 3.06
N PRO A 447 -4.79 -57.71 3.52
CA PRO A 447 -4.93 -57.98 4.94
C PRO A 447 -3.57 -58.30 5.57
N PRO A 448 -3.36 -57.99 6.90
CA PRO A 448 -2.06 -58.00 7.52
C PRO A 448 -1.46 -59.43 7.59
N PRO A 449 -0.24 -59.67 7.12
CA PRO A 449 0.49 -60.88 7.39
C PRO A 449 1.04 -60.90 8.80
N THR A 450 0.91 -62.07 9.44
CA THR A 450 1.51 -62.42 10.72
C THR A 450 3.05 -62.25 10.69
N PRO A 451 3.68 -61.93 11.85
CA PRO A 451 5.09 -61.56 11.88
C PRO A 451 6.02 -62.76 11.79
N LYS A 452 6.92 -62.78 10.83
CA LYS A 452 8.18 -63.53 10.92
C LYS A 452 9.30 -62.86 10.12
N ASP A 453 10.31 -62.45 10.88
CA ASP A 453 11.75 -62.45 10.63
C ASP A 453 12.37 -61.74 9.41
N SER A 454 13.08 -60.68 9.79
CA SER A 454 14.38 -60.23 9.28
C SER A 454 14.52 -59.87 7.78
N ILE A 455 14.57 -58.54 7.56
CA ILE A 455 15.63 -57.98 6.70
C ILE A 455 16.25 -56.78 7.46
N LYS A 456 17.45 -57.03 7.93
CA LYS A 456 18.39 -55.99 8.35
C LYS A 456 18.93 -55.27 7.12
N ASN A 457 19.11 -53.95 7.33
CA ASN A 457 20.02 -53.09 6.63
C ASN A 457 19.57 -52.53 5.26
N THR A 458 19.16 -51.23 5.22
CA THR A 458 20.08 -50.19 4.75
C THR A 458 19.30 -48.84 4.69
N PHE A 459 19.21 -48.13 5.78
CA PHE A 459 19.11 -46.68 5.88
C PHE A 459 19.42 -46.31 7.34
N GLN A 460 20.67 -46.28 7.67
CA GLN A 460 21.10 -45.58 8.88
C GLN A 460 20.93 -44.08 8.66
N LYS A 461 19.72 -43.58 8.85
CA LYS A 461 19.54 -42.20 9.23
C LYS A 461 19.92 -42.12 10.69
N ILE A 462 21.12 -41.59 10.97
CA ILE A 462 21.59 -41.32 12.31
C ILE A 462 20.63 -40.29 12.92
N GLU A 463 19.57 -40.76 13.54
CA GLU A 463 18.74 -39.95 14.44
C GLU A 463 19.49 -39.91 15.78
N ALA A 464 20.23 -38.83 16.00
CA ALA A 464 20.69 -38.51 17.33
C ALA A 464 19.46 -38.39 18.25
N PRO A 465 19.40 -39.09 19.39
CA PRO A 465 18.23 -39.08 20.28
C PRO A 465 17.95 -37.65 20.72
N ILE A 466 16.67 -37.25 20.72
CA ILE A 466 16.25 -35.96 21.26
C ILE A 466 16.53 -35.95 22.75
N LYS A 467 17.66 -35.37 23.15
CA LYS A 467 18.10 -35.35 24.55
C LYS A 467 17.31 -34.38 25.45
N SER A 468 16.64 -33.35 24.89
CA SER A 468 15.74 -32.47 25.66
C SER A 468 14.70 -31.84 24.77
N ARG A 469 13.43 -31.99 25.14
CA ARG A 469 12.26 -31.40 24.45
C ARG A 469 11.77 -30.13 25.14
N ILE A 470 12.17 -29.89 26.39
CA ILE A 470 11.68 -28.76 27.19
C ILE A 470 12.76 -27.67 27.24
N GLU A 471 12.37 -26.45 26.93
CA GLU A 471 13.19 -25.25 27.05
C GLU A 471 12.43 -24.24 27.91
N VAL A 472 13.11 -23.62 28.88
CA VAL A 472 12.59 -22.52 29.69
C VAL A 472 13.48 -21.30 29.56
N GLY A 473 12.89 -20.11 29.64
CA GLY A 473 13.64 -18.89 29.45
C GLY A 473 13.01 -17.65 30.10
N LEU A 474 13.81 -16.60 30.10
CA LEU A 474 13.41 -15.26 30.53
C LEU A 474 13.34 -14.35 29.32
N VAL A 475 12.39 -13.45 29.34
CA VAL A 475 12.15 -12.47 28.28
C VAL A 475 12.17 -11.08 28.91
N ALA A 476 12.86 -10.13 28.28
CA ALA A 476 12.87 -8.73 28.69
C ALA A 476 12.92 -7.82 27.45
N GLY A 477 12.16 -6.74 27.48
CA GLY A 477 12.09 -5.83 26.35
C GLY A 477 11.12 -4.69 26.54
N GLY A 478 10.45 -4.29 25.46
CA GLY A 478 9.49 -3.20 25.42
C GLY A 478 8.12 -3.62 24.92
N ALA A 479 7.10 -2.91 25.38
CA ALA A 479 5.72 -2.98 24.91
C ALA A 479 5.28 -1.59 24.41
N ILE A 480 4.64 -1.56 23.26
CA ILE A 480 4.10 -0.36 22.62
C ILE A 480 2.63 -0.56 22.30
N PHE A 481 1.78 0.33 22.77
CA PHE A 481 0.35 0.34 22.46
C PHE A 481 0.09 0.91 21.06
N THR A 482 -0.84 0.31 20.32
CA THR A 482 -1.22 0.72 18.95
C THR A 482 -2.75 0.70 18.77
N GLY A 483 -3.50 1.17 19.77
CA GLY A 483 -4.97 1.27 19.77
C GLY A 483 -5.48 2.71 19.58
N THR A 484 -6.61 3.01 20.22
CA THR A 484 -7.35 4.27 20.02
C THR A 484 -6.56 5.51 20.46
N ILE A 485 -5.85 5.43 21.60
CA ILE A 485 -4.95 6.49 22.06
C ILE A 485 -3.53 6.16 21.58
N SER A 486 -3.28 6.22 20.27
CA SER A 486 -1.95 6.02 19.71
C SER A 486 -1.66 6.99 18.57
N SER A 487 -0.45 7.54 18.56
CA SER A 487 0.01 8.41 17.49
C SER A 487 0.27 7.62 16.20
N PRO A 488 0.09 8.20 15.01
CA PRO A 488 0.54 7.60 13.77
C PRO A 488 2.05 7.32 13.80
N GLY A 489 2.44 6.11 13.42
CA GLY A 489 3.84 5.65 13.46
C GLY A 489 4.22 4.97 14.78
N LEU A 490 4.87 3.82 14.66
CA LEU A 490 5.20 2.96 15.80
C LEU A 490 6.05 3.67 16.86
N PHE A 491 7.08 4.40 16.44
CA PHE A 491 8.04 5.04 17.34
C PHE A 491 7.56 6.37 17.93
N ASN A 492 6.40 6.86 17.53
CA ASN A 492 5.76 8.03 18.12
C ASN A 492 4.95 7.69 19.38
N ASN A 493 4.87 6.41 19.75
CA ASN A 493 4.12 5.92 20.88
C ASN A 493 5.06 5.59 22.06
N GLN A 494 4.51 5.67 23.28
CA GLN A 494 5.30 5.37 24.47
C GLN A 494 5.69 3.90 24.53
N MET A 495 6.99 3.66 24.72
CA MET A 495 7.53 2.34 24.99
C MET A 495 7.66 2.11 26.49
N ASN A 496 7.10 1.02 26.99
CA ASN A 496 7.18 0.63 28.39
C ASN A 496 7.92 -0.72 28.53
N MET A 497 8.48 -0.96 29.70
CA MET A 497 9.19 -2.20 29.98
C MET A 497 8.23 -3.41 29.98
N ALA A 498 8.69 -4.51 29.41
CA ALA A 498 8.01 -5.80 29.40
C ALA A 498 8.97 -6.89 29.91
N VAL A 499 8.51 -7.73 30.82
CA VAL A 499 9.27 -8.85 31.36
C VAL A 499 8.39 -10.10 31.40
N GLY A 500 9.02 -11.27 31.24
CA GLY A 500 8.26 -12.50 31.25
C GLY A 500 9.12 -13.75 31.36
N VAL A 501 8.42 -14.87 31.55
CA VAL A 501 8.99 -16.21 31.52
C VAL A 501 8.37 -16.97 30.34
N HIS A 502 9.18 -17.76 29.68
CA HIS A 502 8.78 -18.54 28.51
C HIS A 502 9.15 -20.02 28.73
N GLY A 503 8.20 -20.89 28.43
CA GLY A 503 8.43 -22.33 28.36
C GLY A 503 8.05 -22.82 26.97
N SER A 504 8.81 -23.77 26.42
CA SER A 504 8.44 -24.43 25.17
C SER A 504 8.71 -25.93 25.20
N TYR A 505 7.90 -26.67 24.46
CA TYR A 505 8.04 -28.11 24.26
C TYR A 505 8.07 -28.43 22.77
N THR A 506 9.15 -29.08 22.34
CA THR A 506 9.32 -29.50 20.94
C THR A 506 8.51 -30.76 20.67
N LEU A 507 7.44 -30.65 19.89
CA LEU A 507 6.60 -31.78 19.46
C LEU A 507 7.27 -32.58 18.34
N PHE A 508 7.68 -31.89 17.29
CA PHE A 508 8.33 -32.44 16.10
C PHE A 508 9.62 -31.69 15.79
N SER A 509 10.33 -32.09 14.74
CA SER A 509 11.60 -31.45 14.34
C SER A 509 11.51 -29.92 14.21
N ASN A 510 10.41 -29.46 13.62
CA ASN A 510 10.20 -28.06 13.27
C ASN A 510 8.97 -27.45 13.95
N ILE A 511 8.27 -28.19 14.83
CA ILE A 511 7.06 -27.68 15.50
C ILE A 511 7.24 -27.78 17.01
N SER A 512 7.03 -26.67 17.68
CA SER A 512 7.01 -26.58 19.13
C SER A 512 5.76 -25.87 19.64
N VAL A 513 5.33 -26.23 20.86
CA VAL A 513 4.31 -25.47 21.59
C VAL A 513 5.00 -24.65 22.66
N GLY A 514 4.51 -23.44 22.87
CA GLY A 514 5.05 -22.51 23.84
C GLY A 514 4.00 -21.94 24.77
N LEU A 515 4.44 -21.51 25.95
CA LEU A 515 3.66 -20.74 26.88
C LEU A 515 4.50 -19.59 27.39
N THR A 516 4.03 -18.37 27.25
CA THR A 516 4.67 -17.18 27.82
C THR A 516 3.75 -16.54 28.84
N ILE A 517 4.32 -16.23 30.02
CA ILE A 517 3.67 -15.41 31.04
C ILE A 517 4.46 -14.12 31.11
N SER A 518 3.83 -12.99 30.85
CA SER A 518 4.50 -11.69 30.80
C SER A 518 3.73 -10.62 31.54
N SER A 519 4.46 -9.69 32.15
CA SER A 519 3.93 -8.50 32.80
C SER A 519 4.55 -7.27 32.12
N PHE A 520 3.70 -6.35 31.73
CA PHE A 520 4.09 -5.12 31.07
C PHE A 520 3.08 -4.00 31.30
N LYS A 521 3.49 -2.79 30.95
CA LYS A 521 2.65 -1.62 31.01
C LYS A 521 2.39 -1.13 29.58
N LEU A 522 1.19 -0.69 29.31
CA LEU A 522 0.81 0.03 28.10
C LEU A 522 0.41 1.44 28.52
N SER A 523 0.93 2.45 27.86
CA SER A 523 0.54 3.83 28.11
C SER A 523 0.69 4.67 26.85
N ASN A 524 -0.12 5.67 26.73
CA ASN A 524 0.00 6.69 25.69
C ASN A 524 -0.84 7.94 26.02
N SER A 525 -0.66 9.00 25.22
CA SER A 525 -1.38 10.25 25.39
C SER A 525 -1.65 10.91 24.05
N ASP A 526 -2.88 11.37 23.85
CA ASP A 526 -3.27 12.17 22.69
C ASP A 526 -2.50 13.51 22.62
N ARG A 527 -1.98 14.00 23.75
CA ARG A 527 -1.23 15.26 23.82
C ARG A 527 0.11 15.21 23.08
N THR A 528 0.61 14.04 22.78
CA THR A 528 1.85 13.81 22.02
C THR A 528 1.58 13.38 20.57
N SER A 529 0.32 13.33 20.16
CA SER A 529 -0.07 12.93 18.82
C SER A 529 0.20 14.03 17.79
N SER A 530 0.56 13.60 16.58
CA SER A 530 0.59 14.47 15.40
C SER A 530 -0.79 14.67 14.73
N ASN A 531 -1.82 13.98 15.23
CA ASN A 531 -3.19 14.09 14.73
C ASN A 531 -3.94 15.18 15.52
N ASN A 532 -4.45 16.20 14.81
CA ASN A 532 -5.16 17.32 15.39
C ASN A 532 -6.44 16.92 16.14
N GLU A 533 -7.14 15.86 15.71
CA GLU A 533 -8.35 15.37 16.38
C GLU A 533 -8.00 14.72 17.72
N GLN A 534 -6.93 13.95 17.79
CA GLN A 534 -6.44 13.35 19.02
C GLN A 534 -5.92 14.42 19.97
N LEU A 535 -5.10 15.38 19.49
CA LEU A 535 -4.67 16.54 20.29
C LEU A 535 -5.86 17.26 20.92
N ALA A 536 -6.91 17.47 20.14
CA ALA A 536 -8.12 18.12 20.57
C ALA A 536 -8.96 17.27 21.55
N ARG A 537 -8.87 15.93 21.48
CA ARG A 537 -9.50 14.98 22.41
C ARG A 537 -8.77 14.95 23.75
N GLY A 538 -7.45 14.95 23.74
CA GLY A 538 -6.58 15.13 24.90
C GLY A 538 -6.61 13.99 25.92
N MET A 539 -7.00 12.77 25.54
CA MET A 539 -7.05 11.60 26.41
C MET A 539 -5.66 11.05 26.71
N SER A 540 -5.53 10.38 27.84
CA SER A 540 -4.33 9.63 28.21
C SER A 540 -4.67 8.47 29.12
N PHE A 541 -3.88 7.42 29.07
CA PHE A 541 -4.06 6.24 29.87
C PHE A 541 -2.73 5.59 30.25
N SER A 542 -2.83 4.73 31.23
CA SER A 542 -1.77 3.80 31.63
C SER A 542 -2.42 2.50 32.12
N THR A 543 -2.04 1.37 31.51
CA THR A 543 -2.61 0.06 31.81
C THR A 543 -1.52 -0.94 32.15
N SER A 544 -1.59 -1.54 33.36
CA SER A 544 -0.77 -2.70 33.71
C SER A 544 -1.44 -3.96 33.17
N VAL A 545 -0.69 -4.79 32.47
CA VAL A 545 -1.16 -6.02 31.84
C VAL A 545 -0.38 -7.21 32.36
N LEU A 546 -1.10 -8.26 32.75
CA LEU A 546 -0.56 -9.60 32.96
C LEU A 546 -1.12 -10.52 31.88
N SER A 547 -0.25 -11.07 31.04
CA SER A 547 -0.63 -11.86 29.87
C SER A 547 -0.19 -13.31 30.03
N LEU A 548 -1.08 -14.23 29.68
CA LEU A 548 -0.84 -15.65 29.51
C LEU A 548 -1.01 -15.98 28.02
N SER A 549 0.08 -16.41 27.36
CA SER A 549 0.16 -16.48 25.89
C SER A 549 0.62 -17.88 25.42
N PRO A 550 -0.30 -18.87 25.29
CA PRO A 550 0.01 -20.12 24.61
C PRO A 550 0.22 -19.92 23.11
N SER A 551 1.18 -20.66 22.52
CA SER A 551 1.55 -20.55 21.11
C SER A 551 1.91 -21.89 20.48
N ILE A 552 1.76 -21.96 19.16
CA ILE A 552 2.34 -22.99 18.30
C ILE A 552 3.37 -22.30 17.42
N ASN A 553 4.58 -22.88 17.36
CA ASN A 553 5.71 -22.28 16.67
C ASN A 553 6.22 -23.23 15.59
N TYR A 554 6.61 -22.65 14.45
CA TYR A 554 7.34 -23.30 13.40
C TYR A 554 8.79 -22.83 13.41
N ASP A 555 9.70 -23.76 13.63
CA ASP A 555 11.14 -23.53 13.66
C ASP A 555 11.73 -23.85 12.26
N PHE A 556 12.31 -22.86 11.59
CA PHE A 556 12.87 -23.02 10.22
C PHE A 556 14.11 -23.93 10.21
N VAL A 557 14.72 -24.15 11.36
CA VAL A 557 15.84 -25.05 11.55
C VAL A 557 15.43 -26.13 12.54
N ASP A 558 15.63 -27.39 12.18
CA ASP A 558 15.34 -28.53 13.05
C ASP A 558 15.99 -28.35 14.43
N ASN A 559 15.16 -28.27 15.49
CA ASN A 559 15.61 -28.07 16.86
C ASN A 559 16.40 -29.26 17.42
N ARG A 560 16.32 -30.43 16.79
CA ARG A 560 17.05 -31.64 17.13
C ARG A 560 18.50 -31.59 16.62
N LEU A 561 18.75 -30.81 15.55
CA LEU A 561 20.09 -30.68 14.96
C LEU A 561 20.98 -29.82 15.84
N ASN A 562 21.94 -30.45 16.49
CA ASN A 562 22.95 -29.78 17.31
C ASN A 562 24.26 -29.61 16.52
N THR A 563 24.15 -29.15 15.27
CA THR A 563 25.31 -28.96 14.41
C THR A 563 25.96 -27.61 14.66
N LYS A 564 27.29 -27.60 14.79
CA LYS A 564 28.13 -26.38 14.88
C LYS A 564 27.86 -25.40 13.74
N ALA A 565 27.30 -25.86 12.62
CA ALA A 565 27.06 -25.10 11.41
C ALA A 565 25.77 -24.23 11.41
N LYS A 566 24.80 -24.51 12.31
CA LYS A 566 23.50 -23.77 12.31
C LYS A 566 23.18 -23.26 13.72
N LYS A 567 23.94 -22.26 14.16
CA LYS A 567 23.73 -21.62 15.46
C LYS A 567 22.52 -20.66 15.47
N ILE A 568 22.15 -20.09 14.34
CA ILE A 568 21.02 -19.17 14.22
C ILE A 568 19.78 -19.98 13.83
N LYS A 569 18.73 -19.85 14.64
CA LYS A 569 17.46 -20.58 14.48
C LYS A 569 16.29 -19.60 14.49
N PRO A 570 15.85 -19.14 13.33
CA PRO A 570 14.63 -18.35 13.22
C PRO A 570 13.39 -19.22 13.42
N SER A 571 12.33 -18.65 13.97
CA SER A 571 11.02 -19.26 14.13
C SER A 571 9.90 -18.24 14.01
N ILE A 572 8.75 -18.69 13.57
CA ILE A 572 7.51 -17.93 13.54
C ILE A 572 6.46 -18.71 14.33
N GLY A 573 5.57 -18.00 15.01
CA GLY A 573 4.50 -18.65 15.76
C GLY A 573 3.24 -17.81 15.83
N VAL A 574 2.14 -18.50 16.11
CA VAL A 574 0.84 -17.89 16.36
C VAL A 574 0.29 -18.39 17.70
N GLY A 575 -0.51 -17.57 18.35
CA GLY A 575 -1.06 -17.96 19.64
C GLY A 575 -2.27 -17.16 20.06
N LEU A 576 -2.76 -17.49 21.24
CA LEU A 576 -3.85 -16.80 21.91
C LEU A 576 -3.32 -16.06 23.14
N ASP A 577 -3.95 -14.94 23.47
CA ASP A 577 -3.67 -14.17 24.69
C ASP A 577 -4.86 -14.21 25.63
N ILE A 578 -4.57 -14.38 26.92
CA ILE A 578 -5.48 -14.12 28.02
C ILE A 578 -4.85 -12.98 28.83
N ASN A 579 -5.40 -11.78 28.68
CA ASN A 579 -4.88 -10.57 29.28
C ASN A 579 -5.75 -10.12 30.45
N SER A 580 -5.16 -10.07 31.64
CA SER A 580 -5.74 -9.33 32.78
C SER A 580 -5.15 -7.92 32.77
N PHE A 581 -5.98 -6.90 32.79
CA PHE A 581 -5.55 -5.52 32.63
C PHE A 581 -6.31 -4.56 33.54
N ALA A 582 -5.71 -3.41 33.84
CA ALA A 582 -6.28 -2.41 34.74
C ALA A 582 -5.90 -0.99 34.27
N PRO A 583 -6.75 -0.34 33.46
CA PRO A 583 -6.48 1.02 32.99
C PRO A 583 -6.59 2.03 34.14
N SER A 584 -5.64 2.95 34.17
CA SER A 584 -5.55 4.05 35.13
C SER A 584 -5.19 5.37 34.45
N GLY A 585 -5.46 6.48 35.11
CA GLY A 585 -5.10 7.81 34.69
C GLY A 585 -4.85 8.73 35.90
N THR A 586 -4.19 9.86 35.67
CA THR A 586 -3.89 10.83 36.74
C THR A 586 -4.73 12.10 36.57
N TYR A 587 -5.43 12.49 37.62
CA TYR A 587 -6.19 13.73 37.70
C TYR A 587 -5.85 14.48 39.01
N ASN A 588 -5.44 15.74 38.91
CA ASN A 588 -5.00 16.56 40.03
C ASN A 588 -3.92 15.89 40.91
N GLY A 589 -2.98 15.15 40.28
CA GLY A 589 -1.91 14.44 40.99
C GLY A 589 -2.32 13.11 41.65
N VAL A 590 -3.57 12.71 41.57
CA VAL A 590 -4.09 11.46 42.11
C VAL A 590 -4.28 10.44 40.98
N GLU A 591 -3.83 9.19 41.20
CA GLU A 591 -4.06 8.08 40.24
C GLU A 591 -5.42 7.43 40.50
N TYR A 592 -6.21 7.31 39.45
CA TYR A 592 -7.53 6.68 39.46
C TYR A 592 -7.53 5.43 38.61
N LYS A 593 -8.24 4.38 39.05
CA LYS A 593 -8.64 3.25 38.21
C LYS A 593 -9.84 3.68 37.36
N LEU A 594 -9.75 3.55 36.03
CA LEU A 594 -10.73 4.15 35.12
C LEU A 594 -12.02 3.34 35.01
N GLN A 595 -11.93 2.01 35.04
CA GLN A 595 -13.11 1.14 34.93
C GLN A 595 -14.16 1.39 36.02
N PRO A 596 -13.82 1.55 37.34
CA PRO A 596 -14.80 1.87 38.38
C PRO A 596 -15.43 3.27 38.26
N LEU A 597 -14.80 4.18 37.52
CA LEU A 597 -15.34 5.51 37.24
C LEU A 597 -16.39 5.50 36.12
N GLY A 598 -16.43 4.46 35.29
CA GLY A 598 -17.41 4.35 34.21
C GLY A 598 -17.30 5.46 33.16
N THR A 599 -16.09 5.78 32.74
CA THR A 599 -15.75 6.92 31.88
C THR A 599 -16.48 6.95 30.52
N GLY A 600 -16.95 5.80 30.02
CA GLY A 600 -17.84 5.68 28.85
C GLY A 600 -19.33 5.81 29.17
N GLY A 601 -19.67 6.22 30.40
CA GLY A 601 -21.06 6.38 30.85
C GLY A 601 -21.72 5.08 31.35
N GLN A 602 -20.92 4.06 31.72
CA GLN A 602 -21.43 2.74 32.14
C GLN A 602 -22.28 2.81 33.44
N PHE A 603 -22.06 3.83 34.27
CA PHE A 603 -22.88 4.06 35.48
C PHE A 603 -23.87 5.22 35.35
N ALA A 604 -23.74 6.00 34.27
CA ALA A 604 -24.64 7.11 33.95
C ALA A 604 -25.86 6.66 33.11
N ASP A 605 -25.80 5.46 32.52
CA ASP A 605 -26.80 4.88 31.66
C ASP A 605 -27.10 3.42 32.11
N SER A 606 -28.28 3.16 32.60
CA SER A 606 -28.68 1.83 33.08
C SER A 606 -28.72 0.72 32.03
N THR A 607 -28.65 1.10 30.75
CA THR A 607 -28.57 0.14 29.63
C THR A 607 -27.15 -0.37 29.38
N LYS A 608 -26.14 0.31 29.92
CA LYS A 608 -24.73 -0.03 29.77
C LYS A 608 -24.22 -0.87 30.95
N LYS A 609 -23.20 -1.67 30.68
CA LYS A 609 -22.52 -2.47 31.71
C LYS A 609 -21.03 -2.10 31.75
N PRO A 610 -20.36 -2.17 32.90
CA PRO A 610 -18.91 -2.08 32.99
C PRO A 610 -18.24 -3.14 32.12
N TYR A 611 -17.17 -2.78 31.45
CA TYR A 611 -16.40 -3.72 30.65
C TYR A 611 -15.58 -4.68 31.54
N SER A 612 -15.23 -5.83 30.99
CA SER A 612 -14.38 -6.82 31.66
C SER A 612 -12.94 -6.37 31.71
N LEU A 613 -12.26 -6.57 32.84
CA LEU A 613 -10.80 -6.41 32.99
C LEU A 613 -10.02 -7.65 32.55
N LEU A 614 -10.70 -8.64 31.98
CA LEU A 614 -10.10 -9.81 31.33
C LEU A 614 -10.46 -9.78 29.84
N ALA A 615 -9.46 -9.84 28.98
CA ALA A 615 -9.61 -9.84 27.54
C ALA A 615 -8.91 -11.03 26.90
N LEU A 616 -9.56 -11.64 25.92
CA LEU A 616 -8.94 -12.58 25.01
C LEU A 616 -8.28 -11.80 23.85
N GLY A 617 -7.31 -12.41 23.21
CA GLY A 617 -6.64 -11.90 22.04
C GLY A 617 -5.97 -13.00 21.24
N TYR A 618 -5.34 -12.62 20.16
CA TYR A 618 -4.47 -13.49 19.38
C TYR A 618 -3.21 -12.72 18.97
N PHE A 619 -2.14 -13.47 18.73
CA PHE A 619 -0.89 -12.86 18.34
C PHE A 619 -0.12 -13.69 17.30
N ILE A 620 0.75 -12.99 16.60
CA ILE A 620 1.80 -13.57 15.78
C ILE A 620 3.14 -13.10 16.32
N HIS A 621 4.13 -14.00 16.36
CA HIS A 621 5.47 -13.63 16.77
C HIS A 621 6.54 -14.20 15.82
N PHE A 622 7.65 -13.49 15.78
CA PHE A 622 8.88 -13.89 15.12
C PHE A 622 10.02 -13.91 16.17
N LYS A 623 10.82 -14.97 16.17
CA LYS A 623 11.97 -15.11 17.06
C LYS A 623 13.20 -15.52 16.27
N VAL A 624 14.34 -14.98 16.63
CA VAL A 624 15.66 -15.43 16.14
C VAL A 624 16.49 -15.83 17.32
N LYS A 625 16.77 -17.13 17.43
CA LYS A 625 17.53 -17.74 18.52
C LYS A 625 18.96 -18.01 18.06
N TYR A 626 19.95 -17.58 18.85
CA TYR A 626 21.36 -17.93 18.71
C TYR A 626 21.75 -18.97 19.77
N GLN A 627 22.16 -20.13 19.31
CA GLN A 627 22.60 -21.24 20.18
C GLN A 627 24.02 -20.98 20.70
N ILE A 628 24.17 -20.64 21.97
CA ILE A 628 25.45 -20.42 22.60
C ILE A 628 26.20 -21.76 22.75
N ASN A 629 25.49 -22.75 23.32
CA ASN A 629 25.99 -24.12 23.52
C ASN A 629 24.80 -25.11 23.46
N THR A 630 25.02 -26.37 23.75
CA THR A 630 23.99 -27.42 23.67
C THR A 630 22.74 -27.17 24.52
N LEU A 631 22.88 -26.41 25.61
CA LEU A 631 21.83 -26.16 26.60
C LEU A 631 21.30 -24.73 26.53
N ASN A 632 22.14 -23.74 26.23
CA ASN A 632 21.81 -22.33 26.39
C ASN A 632 21.71 -21.62 25.07
N SER A 633 20.73 -20.75 24.95
CA SER A 633 20.49 -19.88 23.80
C SER A 633 20.08 -18.46 24.24
N VAL A 634 20.40 -17.50 23.40
CA VAL A 634 19.90 -16.11 23.49
C VAL A 634 19.25 -15.75 22.18
N GLY A 635 18.40 -14.76 22.18
CA GLY A 635 17.78 -14.32 20.95
C GLY A 635 16.99 -13.04 21.09
N ILE A 636 16.40 -12.65 19.97
CA ILE A 636 15.47 -11.53 19.89
C ILE A 636 14.08 -12.07 19.55
N HIS A 637 13.06 -11.37 20.03
CA HIS A 637 11.68 -11.65 19.65
C HIS A 637 10.97 -10.36 19.30
N PHE A 638 9.97 -10.50 18.44
CA PHE A 638 9.02 -9.48 18.07
C PHE A 638 7.64 -10.14 17.99
N SER A 639 6.62 -9.53 18.58
CA SER A 639 5.25 -10.04 18.52
C SER A 639 4.24 -8.91 18.37
N TYR A 640 3.24 -9.16 17.54
CA TYR A 640 2.07 -8.29 17.37
C TYR A 640 0.86 -8.99 17.96
N HIS A 641 0.18 -8.30 18.85
CA HIS A 641 -0.96 -8.78 19.61
C HIS A 641 -2.22 -7.98 19.26
N LYS A 642 -3.31 -8.68 18.97
CA LYS A 642 -4.63 -8.08 18.72
C LYS A 642 -5.58 -8.52 19.83
N SER A 643 -6.04 -7.56 20.63
CA SER A 643 -7.05 -7.78 21.65
C SER A 643 -8.44 -7.94 21.03
N MET A 644 -9.30 -8.74 21.65
CA MET A 644 -10.73 -8.76 21.35
C MET A 644 -11.50 -7.69 22.16
N SER A 645 -10.85 -7.01 23.09
CA SER A 645 -11.37 -5.87 23.84
C SER A 645 -10.91 -4.56 23.19
N ASP A 646 -11.73 -3.54 23.29
CA ASP A 646 -11.46 -2.16 22.88
C ASP A 646 -11.30 -1.24 24.10
N TYR A 647 -10.96 -1.80 25.26
CA TYR A 647 -10.90 -1.09 26.53
C TYR A 647 -9.54 -1.22 27.24
N LEU A 648 -8.47 -1.63 26.53
CA LEU A 648 -7.14 -1.65 27.13
C LEU A 648 -6.68 -0.22 27.51
N ASP A 649 -7.17 0.77 26.78
CA ASP A 649 -6.95 2.19 27.03
C ASP A 649 -8.16 2.93 27.62
N ASP A 650 -9.20 2.19 28.08
CA ASP A 650 -10.47 2.72 28.59
C ASP A 650 -11.35 3.44 27.55
N VAL A 651 -11.01 3.40 26.27
CA VAL A 651 -11.74 4.10 25.20
C VAL A 651 -12.40 3.12 24.24
N GLY A 652 -13.60 2.73 24.55
CA GLY A 652 -14.43 1.88 23.71
C GLY A 652 -15.29 2.66 22.70
N PRO A 653 -16.17 1.96 21.96
CA PRO A 653 -17.03 2.55 20.91
C PRO A 653 -18.19 3.39 21.49
N ASP A 654 -18.09 3.79 22.74
CA ASP A 654 -19.13 4.58 23.42
C ASP A 654 -19.16 6.03 22.93
N ALA A 655 -20.37 6.59 22.80
CA ALA A 655 -20.55 8.01 22.64
C ALA A 655 -20.14 8.74 23.93
N TYR A 656 -19.72 10.01 23.79
CA TYR A 656 -19.45 10.85 24.94
C TYR A 656 -20.68 10.95 25.84
N PRO A 657 -20.59 10.57 27.11
CA PRO A 657 -21.73 10.66 28.02
C PRO A 657 -22.07 12.11 28.36
N SER A 658 -23.33 12.36 28.72
CA SER A 658 -23.75 13.68 29.21
C SER A 658 -23.04 14.02 30.52
N ALA A 659 -22.48 15.23 30.63
CA ALA A 659 -21.83 15.71 31.86
C ALA A 659 -22.78 15.67 33.07
N GLU A 660 -24.05 16.05 32.87
CA GLU A 660 -25.09 16.02 33.90
C GLU A 660 -25.31 14.59 34.42
N LYS A 661 -25.44 13.63 33.51
CA LYS A 661 -25.62 12.22 33.88
C LYS A 661 -24.37 11.62 34.54
N MET A 662 -23.18 12.04 34.14
CA MET A 662 -21.92 11.61 34.76
C MET A 662 -21.81 12.13 36.20
N LEU A 663 -22.15 13.39 36.44
CA LEU A 663 -22.16 13.98 37.80
C LEU A 663 -23.21 13.33 38.70
N ALA A 664 -24.32 12.85 38.14
CA ALA A 664 -25.39 12.18 38.87
C ALA A 664 -25.20 10.65 38.98
N SER A 665 -24.11 10.08 38.46
CA SER A 665 -23.93 8.63 38.31
C SER A 665 -23.69 7.85 39.60
N GLY A 666 -23.47 8.52 40.74
CA GLY A 666 -23.19 7.91 42.03
C GLY A 666 -21.83 7.23 42.15
N VAL A 667 -20.90 7.45 41.23
CA VAL A 667 -19.50 6.98 41.33
C VAL A 667 -18.77 7.70 42.45
N SER A 668 -17.67 7.13 42.92
CA SER A 668 -16.91 7.65 44.08
C SER A 668 -16.35 9.05 43.88
N ASP A 669 -15.97 9.41 42.61
CA ASP A 669 -15.52 10.72 42.23
C ASP A 669 -16.10 11.11 40.87
N PRO A 670 -17.29 11.75 40.84
CA PRO A 670 -17.92 12.18 39.58
C PRO A 670 -17.12 13.22 38.80
N ALA A 671 -16.32 14.05 39.46
CA ALA A 671 -15.47 15.06 38.80
C ALA A 671 -14.32 14.40 38.05
N ALA A 672 -13.64 13.43 38.67
CA ALA A 672 -12.63 12.61 38.00
C ALA A 672 -13.25 11.81 36.85
N ALA A 673 -14.41 11.18 37.05
CA ALA A 673 -15.13 10.45 36.01
C ALA A 673 -15.44 11.32 34.79
N LEU A 674 -15.93 12.55 35.01
CA LEU A 674 -16.21 13.50 33.96
C LEU A 674 -14.92 13.95 33.23
N TYR A 675 -13.84 14.21 33.98
CA TYR A 675 -12.55 14.57 33.40
C TYR A 675 -12.04 13.46 32.47
N PHE A 676 -11.96 12.21 32.92
CA PHE A 676 -11.48 11.12 32.10
C PHE A 676 -12.42 10.74 30.94
N SER A 677 -13.70 11.05 31.08
CA SER A 677 -14.65 10.92 29.98
C SER A 677 -14.39 11.91 28.84
N ASN A 678 -14.09 13.16 29.18
CA ASN A 678 -13.90 14.27 28.23
C ASN A 678 -12.91 15.32 28.76
N PRO A 679 -11.59 15.05 28.71
CA PRO A 679 -10.57 15.89 29.35
C PRO A 679 -10.53 17.34 28.88
N THR A 680 -10.96 17.60 27.65
CA THR A 680 -10.94 18.94 27.04
C THR A 680 -12.27 19.67 27.14
N SER A 681 -13.28 19.06 27.79
CA SER A 681 -14.64 19.62 27.96
C SER A 681 -15.29 20.07 26.64
N ARG A 682 -14.99 19.41 25.54
CA ARG A 682 -15.58 19.71 24.23
C ARG A 682 -17.06 19.39 24.25
N ASN A 683 -17.85 20.29 23.69
CA ASN A 683 -19.30 20.07 23.54
C ASN A 683 -19.55 19.21 22.28
N ILE A 684 -19.41 17.87 22.44
CA ILE A 684 -19.46 16.91 21.33
C ILE A 684 -20.69 16.01 21.48
N LYS A 685 -21.87 16.62 21.44
CA LYS A 685 -23.13 15.86 21.52
C LYS A 685 -23.25 14.88 20.36
N GLY A 686 -23.34 13.58 20.68
CA GLY A 686 -23.54 12.50 19.70
C GLY A 686 -22.29 11.96 18.99
N GLN A 687 -21.09 12.48 19.30
CA GLN A 687 -19.86 11.90 18.78
C GLN A 687 -19.39 10.72 19.64
N PHE A 688 -18.64 9.79 19.03
CA PHE A 688 -18.04 8.65 19.69
C PHE A 688 -16.68 8.99 20.29
N ARG A 689 -16.31 8.39 21.41
CA ARG A 689 -14.99 8.50 22.04
C ARG A 689 -13.91 7.83 21.17
N ASN A 690 -14.28 6.78 20.45
CA ASN A 690 -13.49 6.07 19.46
C ASN A 690 -14.17 6.16 18.09
N SER A 691 -13.42 5.91 17.01
CA SER A 691 -13.99 5.80 15.66
C SER A 691 -14.99 4.64 15.60
N PRO A 692 -16.17 4.82 14.96
CA PRO A 692 -17.17 3.76 14.84
C PRO A 692 -16.72 2.52 14.07
N ASN A 693 -15.56 2.59 13.40
CA ASN A 693 -15.01 1.46 12.63
C ASN A 693 -14.35 0.35 13.46
N ASN A 694 -14.58 0.35 14.79
CA ASN A 694 -14.31 -0.79 15.69
C ASN A 694 -12.92 -1.46 15.57
N ALA A 695 -11.87 -0.68 15.37
CA ALA A 695 -10.50 -1.20 15.44
C ALA A 695 -10.19 -1.56 16.90
N LYS A 696 -10.38 -2.84 17.26
CA LYS A 696 -9.98 -3.38 18.57
C LYS A 696 -8.54 -3.02 18.88
N ASP A 697 -8.24 -2.85 20.16
CA ASP A 697 -6.91 -2.52 20.65
C ASP A 697 -5.85 -3.54 20.23
N SER A 698 -4.65 -3.07 20.04
CA SER A 698 -3.49 -3.88 19.71
C SER A 698 -2.22 -3.34 20.40
N TYR A 699 -1.22 -4.19 20.51
CA TYR A 699 0.07 -3.80 21.05
C TYR A 699 1.19 -4.66 20.45
N ILE A 700 2.42 -4.16 20.55
CA ILE A 700 3.61 -4.84 20.07
C ILE A 700 4.53 -5.07 21.25
N ASN A 701 5.03 -6.31 21.39
CA ASN A 701 6.10 -6.65 22.30
C ASN A 701 7.36 -7.04 21.51
N PHE A 702 8.49 -6.54 21.96
CA PHE A 702 9.79 -6.91 21.39
C PHE A 702 10.87 -6.90 22.46
N GLY A 703 11.91 -7.67 22.25
CA GLY A 703 12.98 -7.73 23.23
C GLY A 703 13.97 -8.83 22.97
N ILE A 704 14.74 -9.09 24.02
CA ILE A 704 15.71 -10.16 24.08
C ILE A 704 15.19 -11.29 24.97
N PHE A 705 15.61 -12.49 24.69
CA PHE A 705 15.33 -13.62 25.58
C PHE A 705 16.60 -14.46 25.79
N TYR A 706 16.67 -15.08 26.95
CA TYR A 706 17.59 -16.15 27.27
C TYR A 706 16.79 -17.41 27.54
N ALA A 707 17.21 -18.54 26.98
CA ALA A 707 16.53 -19.80 27.19
C ALA A 707 17.51 -20.95 27.43
N ARG A 708 17.08 -21.91 28.25
CA ARG A 708 17.84 -23.08 28.64
C ARG A 708 17.01 -24.36 28.50
N LYS A 709 17.59 -25.37 27.87
CA LYS A 709 17.04 -26.73 27.85
C LYS A 709 17.22 -27.40 29.21
N LEU A 710 16.10 -27.96 29.73
CA LEU A 710 16.08 -28.44 31.13
C LEU A 710 16.81 -29.77 31.36
N PHE A 711 16.89 -30.66 30.36
CA PHE A 711 17.54 -31.97 30.50
C PHE A 711 18.45 -32.22 29.30
N LYS A 712 19.50 -33.00 29.55
CA LYS A 712 20.47 -33.44 28.51
C LYS A 712 19.92 -34.59 27.69
#